data_0f0c02f31ace04ff9bff9c3544a3e6e5
#
_entry.id   0f0c02f31ace04ff9bff9c3544a3e6e5
#
_cell.length_a   1.000
_cell.length_b   1.000
_cell.length_c   1.000
_cell.angle_alpha   90.00
_cell.angle_beta   90.00
_cell.angle_gamma   90.00
#
_symmetry.space_group_name_H-M   'P 1'
#
loop_
_entity.id
_entity.type
_entity.pdbx_description
1 polymer ?
#
loop_
_entity_poly.entity_id
_entity_poly.type
_entity_poly.pdbx_seq_one_letter_code
_entity_poly.pdbx_strand_id
1 'polypeptide(L)'
;MCAARQPIPKRFVNLAILGIWAGIVVGSLPGQASGQTSPPGPLAGTSLLATDEDLAARMVEGIRIHLKRKTAQTPEIRLKTSAQARQEGPQAVGRLRQQRLEKFRTSLGVAEKLAPKTSLSWTGGPDQQALIAEKDGIKASRVSWNVLDDLRWEGILIEPASRPVAGCVLWPNAGQSPEEAAGLVAGKQENEIGWSMAARGCRVIIPVILGRDHTFSGNPTLNRFTNQTHREFVYRMLYEMGRTPLGLEVEATRAAVTCLTAMNRMPALVCGQGDGGRVALASAVLDERIAGCWARDAFGPREQLWEEPIDRNTWDLLNHVGDAELVELIAPRFVLLEAGSSPGWAGPAKVANRGGAAPGKLTIIPFEQAKSEHARIDGKAWTESHKSPVLIDNRKFTPAEERKEAHEKMIPRFLAESCGAPVNDRIAAEAPPLSDKTPYDTVAREGRQLHQMIGHCQNLWRHSEKARAKLWAQANPAKTETFGQEAAKLRDHFHQEVIGMLPPPSLPMNPRSRPWKDGKHWKGYEVTLDLEPGIFAYGILLLPNDLKPGEKRPVVVCQHGLEGRPSDVCEPEKKTPYYNSFGATLADRGYIVFAPQNCYIGQDKFRVLQRLANPLKLSLFSFIIRQHERIIDWLNQQPWTEPGKVAFYGLSYGGKTAMRVPAVLPGYCLSICSGDFNEWVGKNVSYDFPGSYIYTGEYEMFEFNLGHTYNYAEMAWLIAPRPFLVERGHDDGVGIDEMVAWEFARVRRFYSRLKQPDKTAIAFFAGGHEVQGGESFPWLDKQLGFTPVRLAGMAP
;
A
#
# COMPACT_ATOMS: atom_id res chain seq x y z
N MET A 1 31.16 -31.38 -10.09
CA MET A 1 32.36 -30.60 -9.67
C MET A 1 31.99 -29.14 -9.74
N CYS A 2 31.43 -28.58 -8.65
CA CYS A 2 31.09 -27.16 -8.50
C CYS A 2 31.95 -26.59 -7.40
N ALA A 3 32.75 -25.59 -7.75
CA ALA A 3 33.56 -24.85 -6.80
C ALA A 3 32.69 -23.79 -6.08
N ALA A 4 32.65 -23.89 -4.78
CA ALA A 4 32.01 -22.94 -3.90
C ALA A 4 32.86 -21.65 -3.82
N ARG A 5 32.24 -20.48 -4.05
CA ARG A 5 32.82 -19.18 -3.71
C ARG A 5 32.33 -18.73 -2.34
N GLN A 6 33.26 -18.43 -1.46
CA GLN A 6 33.05 -17.92 -0.10
C GLN A 6 32.64 -16.43 -0.11
N PRO A 7 31.87 -15.95 0.87
CA PRO A 7 31.51 -14.54 1.00
C PRO A 7 32.61 -13.73 1.71
N ILE A 8 32.81 -12.50 1.26
CA ILE A 8 33.74 -11.51 1.77
C ILE A 8 33.16 -10.86 3.06
N PRO A 9 33.91 -10.72 4.14
CA PRO A 9 33.42 -10.10 5.38
C PRO A 9 33.44 -8.57 5.34
N LYS A 10 32.37 -7.95 5.78
CA LYS A 10 32.27 -6.50 6.00
C LYS A 10 33.02 -6.11 7.28
N ARG A 11 34.06 -5.29 7.16
CA ARG A 11 34.68 -4.58 8.30
C ARG A 11 34.02 -3.22 8.47
N PHE A 12 33.47 -2.98 9.65
CA PHE A 12 33.13 -1.64 10.14
C PHE A 12 34.38 -1.00 10.75
N VAL A 13 34.67 0.22 10.34
CA VAL A 13 35.70 1.05 11.00
C VAL A 13 34.95 2.25 11.59
N ASN A 14 34.93 2.28 12.94
CA ASN A 14 34.57 3.48 13.70
C ASN A 14 35.84 4.34 13.83
N LEU A 15 35.80 5.59 13.41
CA LEU A 15 36.79 6.59 13.74
C LEU A 15 36.14 7.72 14.53
N ALA A 16 36.48 7.82 15.78
CA ALA A 16 36.25 8.99 16.60
C ALA A 16 37.41 9.98 16.39
N ILE A 17 37.08 11.25 16.11
CA ILE A 17 38.12 12.30 16.05
C ILE A 17 37.85 13.30 17.17
N LEU A 18 38.78 13.38 18.08
CA LEU A 18 38.93 14.41 19.10
C LEU A 18 39.53 15.67 18.46
N GLY A 19 38.97 16.83 18.73
CA GLY A 19 39.48 18.09 18.31
C GLY A 19 40.63 18.60 19.21
N ILE A 20 41.64 19.20 18.61
CA ILE A 20 42.67 20.01 19.32
C ILE A 20 42.72 21.39 18.66
N TRP A 21 42.45 22.39 19.47
CA TRP A 21 42.65 23.81 19.10
C TRP A 21 44.14 24.17 19.27
N ALA A 22 44.72 24.76 18.21
CA ALA A 22 45.97 25.50 18.36
C ALA A 22 45.82 26.82 17.59
N GLY A 23 45.82 27.91 18.31
CA GLY A 23 45.85 29.25 17.75
C GLY A 23 47.24 29.63 17.26
N ILE A 24 47.35 30.25 16.10
CA ILE A 24 48.55 30.94 15.63
C ILE A 24 48.15 32.37 15.20
N VAL A 25 48.72 33.34 15.86
CA VAL A 25 48.72 34.76 15.46
C VAL A 25 49.80 34.94 14.42
N VAL A 26 49.46 35.49 13.25
CA VAL A 26 50.45 35.97 12.28
C VAL A 26 50.05 37.35 11.77
N GLY A 27 51.04 38.18 11.81
CA GLY A 27 50.97 39.61 11.51
C GLY A 27 50.67 39.97 10.04
N SER A 28 50.10 41.12 9.88
CA SER A 28 49.75 41.80 8.65
C SER A 28 50.95 42.25 7.82
N LEU A 29 50.94 41.90 6.52
CA LEU A 29 51.65 42.62 5.46
C LEU A 29 50.65 43.10 4.41
N PRO A 30 50.77 44.32 3.84
CA PRO A 30 49.85 44.79 2.84
C PRO A 30 50.26 44.25 1.46
N GLY A 31 49.39 43.49 0.80
CA GLY A 31 49.66 42.96 -0.51
C GLY A 31 48.45 43.04 -1.41
N GLN A 32 48.50 43.83 -2.46
CA GLN A 32 47.81 43.86 -3.75
C GLN A 32 46.30 43.46 -3.75
N ALA A 33 45.50 44.43 -4.19
CA ALA A 33 44.09 44.25 -4.58
C ALA A 33 43.96 43.22 -5.71
N SER A 34 43.77 41.93 -5.39
CA SER A 34 43.22 40.97 -6.29
C SER A 34 41.70 41.23 -6.34
N GLY A 35 41.19 41.45 -7.53
CA GLY A 35 39.76 41.65 -7.76
C GLY A 35 38.97 40.53 -7.10
N GLN A 36 38.30 40.80 -5.99
CA GLN A 36 37.31 39.90 -5.39
C GLN A 36 36.16 39.80 -6.42
N THR A 37 36.17 38.73 -7.19
CA THR A 37 34.96 38.30 -7.86
C THR A 37 33.98 37.98 -6.75
N SER A 38 32.93 38.78 -6.62
CA SER A 38 31.80 38.50 -5.73
C SER A 38 31.40 37.05 -5.94
N PRO A 39 31.07 36.27 -4.87
CA PRO A 39 30.61 34.92 -5.04
C PRO A 39 29.47 34.89 -6.07
N PRO A 40 29.46 33.96 -7.02
CA PRO A 40 28.43 33.89 -8.06
C PRO A 40 27.04 33.93 -7.41
N GLY A 41 26.20 34.86 -7.85
CA GLY A 41 24.85 35.08 -7.33
C GLY A 41 23.87 33.96 -7.73
N PRO A 42 22.63 34.07 -7.30
CA PRO A 42 21.59 33.11 -7.71
C PRO A 42 21.39 33.17 -9.22
N LEU A 43 20.76 32.12 -9.79
CA LEU A 43 20.37 32.07 -11.20
C LEU A 43 19.45 33.24 -11.53
N ALA A 44 19.64 33.86 -12.69
CA ALA A 44 18.81 34.97 -13.14
C ALA A 44 17.31 34.58 -13.14
N GLY A 45 16.46 35.44 -12.60
CA GLY A 45 15.02 35.19 -12.45
C GLY A 45 14.64 34.36 -11.19
N THR A 46 15.61 34.12 -10.29
CA THR A 46 15.35 33.48 -9.00
C THR A 46 15.84 34.35 -7.84
N SER A 47 15.34 34.14 -6.64
CA SER A 47 15.89 34.70 -5.41
C SER A 47 16.95 33.78 -4.80
N LEU A 48 17.74 34.29 -3.84
CA LEU A 48 18.76 33.49 -3.18
C LEU A 48 18.15 32.37 -2.33
N LEU A 49 18.63 31.15 -2.50
CA LEU A 49 18.33 30.00 -1.64
C LEU A 49 19.25 30.05 -0.41
N ALA A 50 18.78 30.69 0.66
CA ALA A 50 19.53 30.89 1.92
C ALA A 50 19.10 29.86 2.96
N THR A 51 19.63 28.64 2.88
CA THR A 51 19.43 27.58 3.89
C THR A 51 20.58 26.59 3.86
N ASP A 52 20.99 26.11 5.03
CA ASP A 52 21.99 25.05 5.20
C ASP A 52 21.34 23.71 5.54
N GLU A 53 20.01 23.66 5.57
CA GLU A 53 19.26 22.43 5.86
C GLU A 53 19.42 21.38 4.74
N ASP A 54 19.38 20.10 5.09
CA ASP A 54 19.24 19.00 4.13
C ASP A 54 17.85 19.04 3.47
N LEU A 55 17.81 19.57 2.23
CA LEU A 55 16.55 19.77 1.50
C LEU A 55 15.82 18.45 1.21
N ALA A 56 16.53 17.33 1.05
CA ALA A 56 15.92 16.03 0.85
C ALA A 56 15.21 15.54 2.13
N ALA A 57 15.87 15.65 3.28
CA ALA A 57 15.26 15.31 4.57
C ALA A 57 14.07 16.23 4.89
N ARG A 58 14.21 17.53 4.62
CA ARG A 58 13.12 18.51 4.78
C ARG A 58 11.92 18.21 3.89
N MET A 59 12.13 17.73 2.66
CA MET A 59 11.06 17.32 1.75
C MET A 59 10.25 16.17 2.35
N VAL A 60 10.90 15.11 2.83
CA VAL A 60 10.25 13.95 3.46
C VAL A 60 9.44 14.38 4.69
N GLU A 61 10.04 15.23 5.54
CA GLU A 61 9.38 15.73 6.76
C GLU A 61 8.18 16.63 6.45
N GLY A 62 8.30 17.51 5.45
CA GLY A 62 7.21 18.38 5.00
C GLY A 62 5.99 17.57 4.51
N ILE A 63 6.23 16.54 3.71
CA ILE A 63 5.17 15.62 3.26
C ILE A 63 4.55 14.89 4.46
N ARG A 64 5.35 14.42 5.41
CA ARG A 64 4.86 13.75 6.61
C ARG A 64 3.93 14.64 7.44
N ILE A 65 4.32 15.88 7.67
CA ILE A 65 3.51 16.86 8.41
C ILE A 65 2.21 17.15 7.67
N HIS A 66 2.27 17.34 6.35
CA HIS A 66 1.08 17.56 5.52
C HIS A 66 0.10 16.39 5.62
N LEU A 67 0.56 15.16 5.44
CA LEU A 67 -0.27 13.96 5.50
C LEU A 67 -0.89 13.78 6.89
N LYS A 68 -0.13 13.95 7.98
CA LYS A 68 -0.67 13.88 9.35
C LYS A 68 -1.77 14.92 9.59
N ARG A 69 -1.57 16.15 9.12
CA ARG A 69 -2.59 17.20 9.21
C ARG A 69 -3.86 16.81 8.44
N LYS A 70 -3.72 16.31 7.21
CA LYS A 70 -4.85 15.85 6.39
C LYS A 70 -5.60 14.70 7.05
N THR A 71 -4.88 13.71 7.56
CA THR A 71 -5.47 12.57 8.30
C THR A 71 -6.27 13.06 9.50
N ALA A 72 -5.71 13.96 10.32
CA ALA A 72 -6.39 14.50 11.50
C ALA A 72 -7.67 15.29 11.16
N GLN A 73 -7.81 15.81 9.93
CA GLN A 73 -8.99 16.55 9.48
C GLN A 73 -10.13 15.63 8.99
N THR A 74 -9.86 14.36 8.71
CA THR A 74 -10.85 13.46 8.08
C THR A 74 -12.11 13.25 8.89
N PRO A 75 -12.10 13.13 10.25
CA PRO A 75 -13.33 13.00 11.05
C PRO A 75 -14.26 14.18 10.90
N GLU A 76 -13.70 15.39 10.92
CA GLU A 76 -14.47 16.63 10.77
C GLU A 76 -15.07 16.76 9.36
N ILE A 77 -14.32 16.40 8.34
CA ILE A 77 -14.79 16.41 6.94
C ILE A 77 -15.97 15.44 6.79
N ARG A 78 -15.87 14.21 7.31
CA ARG A 78 -16.95 13.21 7.26
C ARG A 78 -18.19 13.69 8.01
N LEU A 79 -18.01 14.33 9.18
CA LEU A 79 -19.10 14.89 9.95
C LEU A 79 -19.82 16.02 9.19
N LYS A 80 -19.07 16.96 8.58
CA LYS A 80 -19.62 18.03 7.73
C LYS A 80 -20.38 17.47 6.53
N THR A 81 -19.85 16.46 5.87
CA THR A 81 -20.52 15.80 4.72
C THR A 81 -21.84 15.15 5.16
N SER A 82 -21.86 14.48 6.33
CA SER A 82 -23.10 13.91 6.89
C SER A 82 -24.10 14.99 7.25
N ALA A 83 -23.66 16.10 7.85
CA ALA A 83 -24.51 17.23 8.21
C ALA A 83 -25.13 17.90 6.99
N GLN A 84 -24.35 18.11 5.94
CA GLN A 84 -24.83 18.66 4.66
C GLN A 84 -25.87 17.76 4.03
N ALA A 85 -25.63 16.45 3.92
CA ALA A 85 -26.60 15.51 3.37
C ALA A 85 -27.93 15.52 4.13
N ARG A 86 -27.89 15.69 5.47
CA ARG A 86 -29.12 15.84 6.29
C ARG A 86 -29.87 17.13 5.98
N GLN A 87 -29.15 18.23 5.74
CA GLN A 87 -29.79 19.49 5.35
C GLN A 87 -30.46 19.42 3.98
N GLU A 88 -29.86 18.66 3.07
CA GLU A 88 -30.41 18.42 1.70
C GLU A 88 -31.58 17.42 1.70
N GLY A 89 -31.78 16.67 2.77
CA GLY A 89 -32.93 15.79 3.00
C GLY A 89 -32.68 14.29 2.81
N PRO A 90 -33.72 13.45 3.00
CA PRO A 90 -33.58 11.99 3.06
C PRO A 90 -32.96 11.34 1.82
N GLN A 91 -33.21 11.89 0.64
CA GLN A 91 -32.63 11.38 -0.61
C GLN A 91 -31.10 11.57 -0.65
N ALA A 92 -30.59 12.70 -0.16
CA ALA A 92 -29.16 12.97 -0.10
C ALA A 92 -28.47 12.06 0.94
N VAL A 93 -29.13 11.82 2.08
CA VAL A 93 -28.67 10.85 3.08
C VAL A 93 -28.58 9.44 2.46
N GLY A 94 -29.60 9.02 1.72
CA GLY A 94 -29.60 7.73 1.01
C GLY A 94 -28.46 7.61 -0.02
N ARG A 95 -28.22 8.66 -0.81
CA ARG A 95 -27.08 8.70 -1.76
C ARG A 95 -25.74 8.60 -1.05
N LEU A 96 -25.54 9.37 0.03
CA LEU A 96 -24.29 9.32 0.82
C LEU A 96 -24.05 7.94 1.43
N ARG A 97 -25.09 7.31 1.98
CA ARG A 97 -25.06 5.95 2.50
C ARG A 97 -24.61 4.95 1.42
N GLN A 98 -25.22 4.99 0.25
CA GLN A 98 -24.88 4.12 -0.87
C GLN A 98 -23.43 4.35 -1.35
N GLN A 99 -23.01 5.60 -1.46
CA GLN A 99 -21.65 5.97 -1.82
C GLN A 99 -20.62 5.42 -0.82
N ARG A 100 -20.86 5.58 0.50
CA ARG A 100 -20.01 5.05 1.55
C ARG A 100 -19.91 3.52 1.49
N LEU A 101 -21.03 2.83 1.30
CA LEU A 101 -21.06 1.37 1.17
C LEU A 101 -20.22 0.90 -0.02
N GLU A 102 -20.38 1.53 -1.18
CA GLU A 102 -19.65 1.15 -2.40
C GLU A 102 -18.15 1.45 -2.25
N LYS A 103 -17.79 2.61 -1.70
CA LYS A 103 -16.39 2.97 -1.44
C LYS A 103 -15.75 2.04 -0.42
N PHE A 104 -16.43 1.71 0.66
CA PHE A 104 -15.94 0.75 1.65
C PHE A 104 -15.75 -0.65 1.07
N ARG A 105 -16.70 -1.13 0.27
CA ARG A 105 -16.60 -2.39 -0.46
C ARG A 105 -15.36 -2.41 -1.36
N THR A 106 -15.17 -1.37 -2.15
CA THR A 106 -14.03 -1.22 -3.07
C THR A 106 -12.71 -1.17 -2.32
N SER A 107 -12.62 -0.39 -1.24
CA SER A 107 -11.42 -0.25 -0.41
C SER A 107 -10.97 -1.57 0.23
N LEU A 108 -11.91 -2.46 0.55
CA LEU A 108 -11.60 -3.80 1.05
C LEU A 108 -11.36 -4.82 -0.06
N GLY A 109 -11.75 -4.51 -1.28
CA GLY A 109 -11.72 -5.45 -2.40
C GLY A 109 -12.81 -6.52 -2.34
N VAL A 110 -13.94 -6.25 -1.68
CA VAL A 110 -15.08 -7.16 -1.62
C VAL A 110 -15.94 -6.96 -2.87
N ALA A 111 -15.50 -7.50 -3.99
CA ALA A 111 -16.18 -7.37 -5.27
C ALA A 111 -16.61 -8.72 -5.86
N GLU A 112 -16.15 -9.80 -5.27
CA GLU A 112 -16.34 -11.13 -5.82
C GLU A 112 -17.76 -11.66 -5.60
N LYS A 113 -18.21 -12.46 -6.54
CA LYS A 113 -19.38 -13.31 -6.33
C LYS A 113 -18.94 -14.53 -5.51
N LEU A 114 -19.73 -14.88 -4.51
CA LEU A 114 -19.50 -16.12 -3.78
C LEU A 114 -19.58 -17.34 -4.71
N ALA A 115 -18.92 -18.43 -4.33
CA ALA A 115 -19.00 -19.69 -5.04
C ALA A 115 -20.48 -20.11 -5.23
N PRO A 116 -20.88 -20.60 -6.42
CA PRO A 116 -22.28 -20.93 -6.72
C PRO A 116 -22.90 -21.97 -5.77
N LYS A 117 -22.05 -22.85 -5.22
CA LYS A 117 -22.43 -23.89 -4.23
C LYS A 117 -21.60 -23.73 -2.97
N THR A 118 -22.07 -22.89 -2.05
CA THR A 118 -21.49 -22.73 -0.73
C THR A 118 -22.21 -23.68 0.24
N SER A 119 -21.49 -24.67 0.73
CA SER A 119 -21.99 -25.65 1.72
C SER A 119 -20.87 -26.02 2.69
N LEU A 120 -21.27 -26.38 3.93
CA LEU A 120 -20.32 -26.90 4.90
C LEU A 120 -19.94 -28.34 4.53
N SER A 121 -18.67 -28.65 4.70
CA SER A 121 -18.10 -30.00 4.63
C SER A 121 -17.41 -30.30 5.95
N TRP A 122 -17.71 -31.41 6.55
CA TRP A 122 -17.01 -31.91 7.74
C TRP A 122 -15.62 -32.37 7.33
N THR A 123 -14.59 -31.88 8.01
CA THR A 123 -13.19 -32.23 7.73
C THR A 123 -12.70 -33.28 8.72
N GLY A 124 -12.60 -34.52 8.25
CA GLY A 124 -12.07 -35.66 8.98
C GLY A 124 -11.35 -36.61 8.01
N GLY A 125 -10.67 -37.59 8.55
CA GLY A 125 -9.97 -38.65 7.81
C GLY A 125 -9.98 -39.97 8.56
N PRO A 126 -9.34 -41.04 8.03
CA PRO A 126 -9.31 -42.34 8.68
C PRO A 126 -8.81 -42.27 10.14
N ASP A 127 -7.85 -41.38 10.42
CA ASP A 127 -7.21 -41.25 11.73
C ASP A 127 -7.65 -40.02 12.51
N GLN A 128 -8.53 -39.18 11.95
CA GLN A 128 -9.00 -37.94 12.57
C GLN A 128 -10.53 -37.79 12.40
N GLN A 129 -11.26 -37.88 13.48
CA GLN A 129 -12.70 -37.60 13.45
C GLN A 129 -12.97 -36.10 13.27
N ALA A 130 -14.03 -35.77 12.52
CA ALA A 130 -14.49 -34.39 12.41
C ALA A 130 -14.98 -33.83 13.76
N LEU A 131 -15.66 -34.66 14.55
CA LEU A 131 -16.12 -34.33 15.91
C LEU A 131 -14.92 -34.22 16.86
N ILE A 132 -14.77 -33.03 17.51
CA ILE A 132 -13.64 -32.74 18.40
C ILE A 132 -14.04 -32.60 19.87
N ALA A 133 -15.31 -32.33 20.15
CA ALA A 133 -15.84 -32.22 21.51
C ALA A 133 -17.35 -32.42 21.51
N GLU A 134 -17.84 -33.08 22.58
CA GLU A 134 -19.29 -33.25 22.83
C GLU A 134 -19.55 -33.21 24.34
N LYS A 135 -20.55 -32.39 24.76
CA LYS A 135 -21.04 -32.35 26.15
C LYS A 135 -22.45 -31.81 26.18
N ASP A 136 -23.30 -32.43 26.99
CA ASP A 136 -24.72 -32.03 27.19
C ASP A 136 -25.50 -31.88 25.86
N GLY A 137 -25.17 -32.70 24.85
CA GLY A 137 -25.78 -32.68 23.52
C GLY A 137 -25.24 -31.58 22.58
N ILE A 138 -24.35 -30.69 23.03
CA ILE A 138 -23.65 -29.70 22.21
C ILE A 138 -22.46 -30.40 21.57
N LYS A 139 -22.27 -30.20 20.24
CA LYS A 139 -21.22 -30.87 19.45
C LYS A 139 -20.35 -29.82 18.74
N ALA A 140 -19.03 -29.96 18.87
CA ALA A 140 -18.08 -29.18 18.09
C ALA A 140 -17.39 -30.07 17.05
N SER A 141 -17.37 -29.64 15.80
CA SER A 141 -16.79 -30.38 14.67
C SER A 141 -15.93 -29.48 13.78
N ARG A 142 -14.89 -30.07 13.18
CA ARG A 142 -14.09 -29.38 12.15
C ARG A 142 -14.87 -29.32 10.85
N VAL A 143 -14.88 -28.14 10.25
CA VAL A 143 -15.58 -27.88 8.99
C VAL A 143 -14.75 -27.02 8.04
N SER A 144 -15.13 -27.10 6.76
CA SER A 144 -14.65 -26.16 5.73
C SER A 144 -15.80 -25.80 4.80
N TRP A 145 -15.68 -24.67 4.09
CA TRP A 145 -16.68 -24.23 3.11
C TRP A 145 -16.03 -23.48 1.95
N ASN A 146 -16.67 -23.52 0.80
CA ASN A 146 -16.23 -22.77 -0.35
C ASN A 146 -16.64 -21.31 -0.19
N VAL A 147 -15.70 -20.40 -0.41
CA VAL A 147 -15.90 -18.94 -0.37
C VAL A 147 -15.96 -18.38 -1.77
N LEU A 148 -14.93 -18.64 -2.58
CA LEU A 148 -14.84 -18.34 -3.99
C LEU A 148 -14.54 -19.64 -4.76
N ASP A 149 -14.54 -19.59 -6.08
CA ASP A 149 -14.33 -20.79 -6.91
C ASP A 149 -13.01 -21.51 -6.60
N ASP A 150 -11.98 -20.74 -6.22
CA ASP A 150 -10.61 -21.19 -5.94
C ASP A 150 -10.18 -20.97 -4.48
N LEU A 151 -11.11 -20.59 -3.60
CA LEU A 151 -10.81 -20.30 -2.20
C LEU A 151 -11.76 -21.03 -1.26
N ARG A 152 -11.20 -21.87 -0.41
CA ARG A 152 -11.90 -22.50 0.71
C ARG A 152 -11.47 -21.90 2.03
N TRP A 153 -12.36 -21.95 3.01
CA TRP A 153 -12.08 -21.56 4.38
C TRP A 153 -12.24 -22.72 5.33
N GLU A 154 -11.38 -22.83 6.34
CA GLU A 154 -11.45 -23.83 7.39
C GLU A 154 -11.90 -23.20 8.72
N GLY A 155 -12.48 -24.01 9.60
CA GLY A 155 -12.90 -23.57 10.92
C GLY A 155 -13.54 -24.70 11.72
N ILE A 156 -14.27 -24.34 12.76
CA ILE A 156 -15.10 -25.29 13.55
C ILE A 156 -16.56 -24.85 13.53
N LEU A 157 -17.44 -25.83 13.64
CA LEU A 157 -18.87 -25.65 13.81
C LEU A 157 -19.24 -26.15 15.20
N ILE A 158 -19.97 -25.35 15.99
CA ILE A 158 -20.56 -25.78 17.25
C ILE A 158 -22.07 -25.83 17.05
N GLU A 159 -22.66 -27.03 17.22
CA GLU A 159 -24.08 -27.24 17.11
C GLU A 159 -24.73 -27.33 18.50
N PRO A 160 -25.84 -26.60 18.75
CA PRO A 160 -26.56 -26.68 20.01
C PRO A 160 -27.27 -28.01 20.17
N ALA A 161 -27.58 -28.38 21.41
CA ALA A 161 -28.31 -29.62 21.73
C ALA A 161 -29.75 -29.64 21.22
N SER A 162 -30.33 -28.48 20.93
CA SER A 162 -31.72 -28.31 20.46
C SER A 162 -31.72 -27.61 19.08
N ARG A 163 -32.93 -27.48 18.49
CA ARG A 163 -33.09 -26.75 17.23
C ARG A 163 -32.55 -25.34 17.37
N PRO A 164 -31.62 -24.92 16.48
CA PRO A 164 -30.99 -23.58 16.55
C PRO A 164 -31.99 -22.44 16.42
N VAL A 165 -31.84 -21.43 17.28
CA VAL A 165 -32.63 -20.18 17.25
C VAL A 165 -31.99 -19.11 16.38
N ALA A 166 -30.64 -19.11 16.25
CA ALA A 166 -29.85 -18.21 15.41
C ALA A 166 -28.57 -18.90 14.94
N GLY A 167 -28.03 -18.43 13.81
CA GLY A 167 -26.68 -18.75 13.36
C GLY A 167 -25.72 -17.62 13.71
N CYS A 168 -24.53 -17.95 14.19
CA CYS A 168 -23.49 -16.95 14.48
C CYS A 168 -22.17 -17.28 13.79
N VAL A 169 -21.53 -16.31 13.15
CA VAL A 169 -20.12 -16.39 12.75
C VAL A 169 -19.29 -15.64 13.77
N LEU A 170 -18.43 -16.37 14.50
CA LEU A 170 -17.58 -15.84 15.55
C LEU A 170 -16.13 -15.79 15.11
N TRP A 171 -15.56 -14.62 14.92
CA TRP A 171 -14.19 -14.44 14.52
C TRP A 171 -13.23 -14.32 15.72
N PRO A 172 -12.19 -15.17 15.82
CA PRO A 172 -11.13 -15.03 16.82
C PRO A 172 -10.31 -13.75 16.62
N ASN A 173 -9.50 -13.37 17.62
CA ASN A 173 -8.43 -12.41 17.41
C ASN A 173 -7.28 -13.06 16.62
N ALA A 174 -6.51 -12.28 15.85
CA ALA A 174 -5.32 -12.76 15.17
C ALA A 174 -4.32 -13.37 16.16
N GLY A 175 -3.95 -14.64 15.94
CA GLY A 175 -3.14 -15.45 16.85
C GLY A 175 -3.93 -16.32 17.84
N GLN A 176 -5.25 -16.30 17.78
CA GLN A 176 -6.14 -17.19 18.54
C GLN A 176 -6.72 -18.25 17.60
N SER A 177 -6.65 -19.51 17.99
CA SER A 177 -7.26 -20.60 17.22
C SER A 177 -8.79 -20.63 17.40
N PRO A 178 -9.55 -21.21 16.46
CA PRO A 178 -10.99 -21.43 16.63
C PRO A 178 -11.35 -22.23 17.89
N GLU A 179 -10.51 -23.21 18.28
CA GLU A 179 -10.70 -24.03 19.48
C GLU A 179 -10.53 -23.20 20.77
N GLU A 180 -9.58 -22.25 20.76
CA GLU A 180 -9.45 -21.30 21.87
C GLU A 180 -10.68 -20.39 21.95
N ALA A 181 -11.16 -19.82 20.84
CA ALA A 181 -12.35 -18.96 20.83
C ALA A 181 -13.65 -19.72 21.15
N ALA A 182 -13.65 -21.03 20.96
CA ALA A 182 -14.76 -21.92 21.34
C ALA A 182 -14.78 -22.25 22.84
N GLY A 183 -13.61 -22.16 23.51
CA GLY A 183 -13.49 -22.58 24.90
C GLY A 183 -13.00 -24.00 25.14
N LEU A 184 -12.50 -24.61 24.11
CA LEU A 184 -12.11 -26.01 24.13
C LEU A 184 -10.65 -26.23 24.60
N VAL A 185 -9.87 -25.16 24.80
CA VAL A 185 -8.46 -25.22 25.21
C VAL A 185 -8.34 -24.90 26.70
N ALA A 186 -7.88 -25.89 27.49
CA ALA A 186 -7.70 -25.72 28.93
C ALA A 186 -6.73 -24.59 29.27
N GLY A 187 -7.05 -23.77 30.28
CA GLY A 187 -6.21 -22.65 30.75
C GLY A 187 -6.23 -21.39 29.89
N LYS A 188 -7.01 -21.35 28.81
CA LYS A 188 -7.21 -20.17 27.94
C LYS A 188 -8.68 -19.73 27.90
N GLN A 189 -9.41 -19.90 28.98
CA GLN A 189 -10.86 -19.79 29.03
C GLN A 189 -11.44 -18.38 29.25
N GLU A 190 -10.59 -17.33 29.23
CA GLU A 190 -11.00 -15.99 29.65
C GLU A 190 -11.91 -15.23 28.69
N ASN A 191 -12.00 -15.62 27.41
CA ASN A 191 -12.73 -14.85 26.38
C ASN A 191 -13.68 -15.69 25.53
N GLU A 192 -14.19 -16.78 26.08
CA GLU A 192 -14.90 -17.83 25.39
C GLU A 192 -16.39 -17.58 25.33
N ILE A 193 -16.83 -17.11 24.18
CA ILE A 193 -18.29 -16.97 23.96
C ILE A 193 -18.86 -18.03 23.01
N GLY A 194 -17.99 -18.79 22.31
CA GLY A 194 -18.45 -19.76 21.31
C GLY A 194 -19.33 -20.88 21.89
N TRP A 195 -18.87 -21.56 22.93
CA TRP A 195 -19.62 -22.62 23.61
C TRP A 195 -20.86 -22.06 24.32
N SER A 196 -20.68 -20.90 24.99
CA SER A 196 -21.78 -20.24 25.72
C SER A 196 -22.90 -19.79 24.78
N MET A 197 -22.59 -19.34 23.55
CA MET A 197 -23.62 -19.05 22.54
C MET A 197 -24.33 -20.32 22.08
N ALA A 198 -23.60 -21.43 21.89
CA ALA A 198 -24.20 -22.70 21.49
C ALA A 198 -25.12 -23.26 22.59
N ALA A 199 -24.73 -23.12 23.87
CA ALA A 199 -25.57 -23.52 24.99
C ALA A 199 -26.90 -22.75 25.07
N ARG A 200 -26.94 -21.56 24.46
CA ARG A 200 -28.14 -20.72 24.35
C ARG A 200 -28.90 -20.89 23.04
N GLY A 201 -28.55 -21.96 22.30
CA GLY A 201 -29.26 -22.32 21.08
C GLY A 201 -28.71 -21.70 19.79
N CYS A 202 -27.54 -21.09 19.80
CA CYS A 202 -26.89 -20.63 18.55
C CYS A 202 -26.16 -21.79 17.87
N ARG A 203 -26.26 -21.87 16.54
CA ARG A 203 -25.30 -22.63 15.73
C ARG A 203 -24.14 -21.72 15.41
N VAL A 204 -22.91 -22.04 15.85
CA VAL A 204 -21.76 -21.14 15.76
C VAL A 204 -20.72 -21.70 14.80
N ILE A 205 -20.33 -20.90 13.79
CA ILE A 205 -19.16 -21.16 12.94
C ILE A 205 -18.03 -20.26 13.44
N ILE A 206 -16.87 -20.85 13.72
CA ILE A 206 -15.66 -20.12 14.12
C ILE A 206 -14.58 -20.35 13.05
N PRO A 207 -14.35 -19.36 12.16
CA PRO A 207 -13.35 -19.47 11.10
C PRO A 207 -11.92 -19.40 11.65
N VAL A 208 -10.95 -19.94 10.90
CA VAL A 208 -9.53 -19.65 11.09
C VAL A 208 -9.28 -18.20 10.70
N ILE A 209 -8.52 -17.48 11.52
CA ILE A 209 -7.98 -16.17 11.19
C ILE A 209 -6.45 -16.28 11.08
N LEU A 210 -5.83 -15.61 10.09
CA LEU A 210 -4.38 -15.58 9.99
C LEU A 210 -3.78 -14.80 11.17
N GLY A 211 -2.78 -15.39 11.79
CA GLY A 211 -2.09 -14.82 12.94
C GLY A 211 -1.01 -13.81 12.57
N ARG A 212 -0.34 -13.33 13.62
CA ARG A 212 0.81 -12.44 13.52
C ARG A 212 2.14 -13.17 13.73
N ASP A 213 2.14 -14.49 13.55
CA ASP A 213 3.32 -15.31 13.40
C ASP A 213 3.91 -15.20 11.99
N HIS A 214 5.13 -15.69 11.79
CA HIS A 214 5.88 -15.62 10.54
C HIS A 214 6.34 -17.00 10.03
N THR A 215 5.90 -18.08 10.67
CA THR A 215 6.38 -19.45 10.41
C THR A 215 6.29 -19.83 8.93
N PHE A 216 5.18 -19.50 8.27
CA PHE A 216 4.91 -19.82 6.87
C PHE A 216 5.13 -18.63 5.92
N SER A 217 5.69 -17.51 6.41
CA SER A 217 5.94 -16.31 5.57
C SER A 217 7.21 -16.48 4.75
N GLY A 218 7.11 -17.22 3.67
CA GLY A 218 8.20 -17.51 2.75
C GLY A 218 7.87 -18.62 1.78
N ASN A 219 8.84 -18.97 0.93
CA ASN A 219 8.74 -20.07 -0.02
C ASN A 219 9.91 -21.05 0.21
N PRO A 220 9.65 -22.24 0.74
CA PRO A 220 10.70 -23.25 1.01
C PRO A 220 11.43 -23.71 -0.25
N THR A 221 10.74 -23.81 -1.39
CA THR A 221 11.35 -24.23 -2.67
C THR A 221 12.39 -23.25 -3.14
N LEU A 222 12.15 -21.95 -2.92
CA LEU A 222 13.08 -20.87 -3.26
C LEU A 222 14.11 -20.60 -2.16
N ASN A 223 14.00 -21.25 -0.99
CA ASN A 223 14.76 -20.92 0.22
C ASN A 223 14.68 -19.41 0.55
N ARG A 224 13.49 -18.81 0.41
CA ARG A 224 13.22 -17.40 0.69
C ARG A 224 12.25 -17.29 1.85
N PHE A 225 12.71 -16.74 2.98
CA PHE A 225 11.91 -16.58 4.19
C PHE A 225 11.96 -15.15 4.68
N THR A 226 10.86 -14.69 5.27
CA THR A 226 10.74 -13.35 5.84
C THR A 226 10.33 -13.40 7.31
N ASN A 227 10.46 -12.30 8.02
CA ASN A 227 9.87 -12.10 9.35
C ASN A 227 8.54 -11.36 9.30
N GLN A 228 7.91 -11.29 8.14
CA GLN A 228 6.56 -10.73 7.97
C GLN A 228 5.55 -11.60 8.71
N THR A 229 4.55 -10.98 9.31
CA THR A 229 3.41 -11.75 9.82
C THR A 229 2.70 -12.45 8.66
N HIS A 230 2.00 -13.58 8.91
CA HIS A 230 1.19 -14.24 7.87
C HIS A 230 0.23 -13.25 7.21
N ARG A 231 -0.39 -12.34 8.00
CA ARG A 231 -1.29 -11.30 7.50
C ARG A 231 -0.58 -10.32 6.57
N GLU A 232 0.62 -9.85 6.94
CA GLU A 232 1.41 -8.95 6.09
C GLU A 232 1.85 -9.64 4.79
N PHE A 233 2.31 -10.89 4.89
CA PHE A 233 2.83 -11.62 3.74
C PHE A 233 1.79 -11.76 2.63
N VAL A 234 0.56 -12.14 2.98
CA VAL A 234 -0.52 -12.24 1.99
C VAL A 234 -1.09 -10.86 1.61
N TYR A 235 -1.11 -9.89 2.54
CA TYR A 235 -1.58 -8.53 2.26
C TYR A 235 -0.84 -7.89 1.10
N ARG A 236 0.49 -8.02 1.02
CA ARG A 236 1.30 -7.41 -0.03
C ARG A 236 0.83 -7.85 -1.42
N MET A 237 0.65 -9.14 -1.64
CA MET A 237 0.14 -9.71 -2.88
C MET A 237 -1.31 -9.28 -3.17
N LEU A 238 -2.16 -9.38 -2.17
CA LEU A 238 -3.58 -9.04 -2.29
C LEU A 238 -3.79 -7.55 -2.61
N TYR A 239 -3.02 -6.67 -1.96
CA TYR A 239 -3.14 -5.23 -2.15
C TYR A 239 -2.85 -4.81 -3.58
N GLU A 240 -1.80 -5.33 -4.19
CA GLU A 240 -1.49 -5.13 -5.62
C GLU A 240 -2.64 -5.61 -6.53
N MET A 241 -3.35 -6.66 -6.11
CA MET A 241 -4.51 -7.21 -6.81
C MET A 241 -5.86 -6.61 -6.37
N GLY A 242 -5.84 -5.47 -5.67
CA GLY A 242 -7.06 -4.78 -5.24
C GLY A 242 -7.89 -5.54 -4.22
N ARG A 243 -7.23 -6.33 -3.37
CA ARG A 243 -7.84 -7.13 -2.29
C ARG A 243 -7.15 -6.82 -0.97
N THR A 244 -7.78 -7.23 0.11
CA THR A 244 -7.20 -7.17 1.46
C THR A 244 -7.50 -8.46 2.21
N PRO A 245 -6.70 -8.85 3.22
CA PRO A 245 -7.05 -9.97 4.10
C PRO A 245 -8.44 -9.78 4.74
N LEU A 246 -8.74 -8.57 5.22
CA LEU A 246 -10.04 -8.22 5.77
C LEU A 246 -11.17 -8.43 4.76
N GLY A 247 -10.96 -8.08 3.48
CA GLY A 247 -11.93 -8.28 2.41
C GLY A 247 -12.25 -9.77 2.19
N LEU A 248 -11.22 -10.63 2.17
CA LEU A 248 -11.42 -12.09 2.03
C LEU A 248 -12.09 -12.70 3.28
N GLU A 249 -11.79 -12.21 4.48
CA GLU A 249 -12.45 -12.60 5.72
C GLU A 249 -13.94 -12.23 5.72
N VAL A 250 -14.28 -11.05 5.16
CA VAL A 250 -15.69 -10.67 4.92
C VAL A 250 -16.37 -11.60 3.92
N GLU A 251 -15.70 -11.99 2.82
CA GLU A 251 -16.26 -12.96 1.88
C GLU A 251 -16.45 -14.35 2.55
N ALA A 252 -15.52 -14.78 3.38
CA ALA A 252 -15.64 -16.00 4.17
C ALA A 252 -16.84 -15.95 5.14
N THR A 253 -17.08 -14.79 5.75
CA THR A 253 -18.27 -14.54 6.60
C THR A 253 -19.55 -14.63 5.78
N ARG A 254 -19.64 -13.97 4.64
CA ARG A 254 -20.82 -13.99 3.75
C ARG A 254 -21.13 -15.41 3.28
N ALA A 255 -20.11 -16.22 2.98
CA ALA A 255 -20.25 -17.62 2.63
C ALA A 255 -20.75 -18.45 3.83
N ALA A 256 -20.18 -18.26 5.03
CA ALA A 256 -20.63 -18.92 6.25
C ALA A 256 -22.10 -18.55 6.60
N VAL A 257 -22.48 -17.28 6.45
CA VAL A 257 -23.88 -16.81 6.60
C VAL A 257 -24.79 -17.55 5.61
N THR A 258 -24.36 -17.74 4.37
CA THR A 258 -25.12 -18.51 3.38
C THR A 258 -25.33 -19.97 3.84
N CYS A 259 -24.28 -20.61 4.37
CA CYS A 259 -24.40 -21.97 4.94
C CYS A 259 -25.39 -22.03 6.12
N LEU A 260 -25.30 -21.08 7.05
CA LEU A 260 -26.15 -21.02 8.24
C LEU A 260 -27.61 -20.78 7.86
N THR A 261 -27.91 -19.84 6.98
CA THR A 261 -29.29 -19.48 6.59
C THR A 261 -29.95 -20.53 5.70
N ALA A 262 -29.17 -21.21 4.85
CA ALA A 262 -29.68 -22.29 4.01
C ALA A 262 -30.19 -23.50 4.82
N MET A 263 -29.58 -23.77 5.97
CA MET A 263 -29.93 -24.96 6.78
C MET A 263 -31.28 -24.85 7.50
N ASN A 264 -31.65 -23.64 8.01
CA ASN A 264 -32.85 -23.52 8.86
C ASN A 264 -33.62 -22.20 8.75
N ARG A 265 -33.32 -21.33 7.80
CA ARG A 265 -33.91 -19.98 7.66
C ARG A 265 -33.85 -19.14 8.96
N MET A 266 -32.80 -19.32 9.75
CA MET A 266 -32.60 -18.60 11.01
C MET A 266 -31.89 -17.25 10.77
N PRO A 267 -32.07 -16.25 11.67
CA PRO A 267 -31.28 -15.03 11.62
C PRO A 267 -29.79 -15.33 11.78
N ALA A 268 -28.97 -14.57 11.04
CA ALA A 268 -27.52 -14.67 11.12
C ALA A 268 -26.96 -13.51 11.97
N LEU A 269 -26.00 -13.83 12.81
CA LEU A 269 -25.28 -12.91 13.68
C LEU A 269 -23.80 -12.95 13.36
N VAL A 270 -23.07 -11.90 13.69
CA VAL A 270 -21.62 -11.87 13.61
C VAL A 270 -21.04 -11.32 14.91
N CYS A 271 -20.01 -12.00 15.40
CA CYS A 271 -19.25 -11.60 16.58
C CYS A 271 -17.76 -11.68 16.28
N GLY A 272 -16.94 -10.91 16.98
CA GLY A 272 -15.49 -11.07 16.89
C GLY A 272 -14.73 -10.19 17.86
N GLN A 273 -13.44 -10.53 18.06
CA GLN A 273 -12.56 -9.81 18.96
C GLN A 273 -11.29 -9.34 18.23
N GLY A 274 -10.82 -8.13 18.54
CA GLY A 274 -9.61 -7.56 17.94
C GLY A 274 -9.69 -7.52 16.41
N ASP A 275 -8.82 -8.23 15.70
CA ASP A 275 -8.91 -8.33 14.23
C ASP A 275 -10.24 -8.97 13.80
N GLY A 276 -10.71 -10.00 14.50
CA GLY A 276 -12.03 -10.60 14.28
C GLY A 276 -13.19 -9.63 14.53
N GLY A 277 -13.06 -8.71 15.48
CA GLY A 277 -14.04 -7.63 15.70
C GLY A 277 -14.15 -6.66 14.53
N ARG A 278 -13.03 -6.38 13.87
CA ARG A 278 -13.02 -5.61 12.60
C ARG A 278 -13.72 -6.36 11.47
N VAL A 279 -13.50 -7.69 11.38
CA VAL A 279 -14.23 -8.54 10.43
C VAL A 279 -15.71 -8.51 10.70
N ALA A 280 -16.12 -8.58 11.97
CA ALA A 280 -17.53 -8.55 12.36
C ALA A 280 -18.20 -7.23 11.94
N LEU A 281 -17.60 -6.08 12.23
CA LEU A 281 -18.10 -4.77 11.81
C LEU A 281 -18.21 -4.68 10.28
N ALA A 282 -17.14 -5.01 9.56
CA ALA A 282 -17.10 -4.93 8.11
C ALA A 282 -18.14 -5.87 7.45
N SER A 283 -18.29 -7.08 7.98
CA SER A 283 -19.27 -8.04 7.48
C SER A 283 -20.70 -7.56 7.70
N ALA A 284 -21.00 -7.02 8.89
CA ALA A 284 -22.34 -6.47 9.17
C ALA A 284 -22.68 -5.29 8.28
N VAL A 285 -21.69 -4.44 7.91
CA VAL A 285 -21.87 -3.34 6.94
C VAL A 285 -22.20 -3.88 5.56
N LEU A 286 -21.50 -4.93 5.09
CA LEU A 286 -21.54 -5.38 3.70
C LEU A 286 -22.51 -6.54 3.42
N ASP A 287 -23.13 -7.10 4.47
CA ASP A 287 -24.15 -8.16 4.32
C ASP A 287 -25.38 -7.85 5.18
N GLU A 288 -26.46 -7.46 4.53
CA GLU A 288 -27.72 -7.07 5.18
C GLU A 288 -28.47 -8.25 5.82
N ARG A 289 -28.09 -9.49 5.50
CA ARG A 289 -28.64 -10.71 6.13
C ARG A 289 -28.22 -10.88 7.59
N ILE A 290 -27.14 -10.17 8.00
CA ILE A 290 -26.66 -10.19 9.37
C ILE A 290 -27.56 -9.31 10.22
N ALA A 291 -28.29 -9.91 11.15
CA ALA A 291 -29.29 -9.26 12.01
C ALA A 291 -28.68 -8.50 13.20
N GLY A 292 -27.49 -8.87 13.65
CA GLY A 292 -26.79 -8.21 14.74
C GLY A 292 -25.29 -8.38 14.70
N CYS A 293 -24.55 -7.38 15.22
CA CYS A 293 -23.09 -7.35 15.26
C CYS A 293 -22.59 -7.13 16.68
N TRP A 294 -21.63 -7.96 17.12
CA TRP A 294 -20.92 -7.78 18.38
C TRP A 294 -19.42 -7.67 18.11
N ALA A 295 -18.89 -6.44 18.18
CA ALA A 295 -17.48 -6.15 17.96
C ALA A 295 -16.78 -5.83 19.28
N ARG A 296 -15.80 -6.70 19.63
CA ARG A 296 -15.05 -6.66 20.88
C ARG A 296 -13.65 -6.14 20.60
N ASP A 297 -13.19 -5.14 21.35
CA ASP A 297 -11.84 -4.56 21.29
C ASP A 297 -11.39 -4.13 19.87
N ALA A 298 -12.33 -3.66 19.04
CA ALA A 298 -12.09 -3.36 17.63
C ALA A 298 -12.55 -1.97 17.22
N PHE A 299 -13.34 -1.29 18.06
CA PHE A 299 -13.98 -0.02 17.75
C PHE A 299 -13.20 1.18 18.31
N GLY A 300 -12.96 2.20 17.48
CA GLY A 300 -12.33 3.46 17.87
C GLY A 300 -11.81 4.27 16.67
N PRO A 301 -11.11 5.40 16.94
CA PRO A 301 -10.55 6.24 15.88
C PRO A 301 -9.59 5.48 14.95
N ARG A 302 -9.65 5.77 13.64
CA ARG A 302 -8.82 5.11 12.62
C ARG A 302 -7.70 5.98 12.05
N GLU A 303 -7.53 7.17 12.52
CA GLU A 303 -6.54 8.14 12.04
C GLU A 303 -5.09 7.70 12.31
N GLN A 304 -4.89 6.68 13.16
CA GLN A 304 -3.57 6.10 13.46
C GLN A 304 -3.28 4.80 12.68
N LEU A 305 -4.07 4.42 11.68
CA LEU A 305 -3.86 3.21 10.86
C LEU A 305 -2.44 3.07 10.29
N TRP A 306 -1.76 4.18 10.04
CA TRP A 306 -0.41 4.19 9.52
C TRP A 306 0.65 3.65 10.51
N GLU A 307 0.36 3.63 11.84
CA GLU A 307 1.21 3.01 12.88
C GLU A 307 0.89 1.52 13.10
N GLU A 308 -0.32 1.09 12.75
CA GLU A 308 -0.77 -0.29 12.91
C GLU A 308 -0.04 -1.23 11.93
N PRO A 309 -0.09 -2.56 12.10
CA PRO A 309 0.45 -3.50 11.12
C PRO A 309 -0.08 -3.19 9.71
N ILE A 310 0.80 -3.31 8.71
CA ILE A 310 0.49 -2.85 7.35
C ILE A 310 -0.74 -3.55 6.72
N ASP A 311 -1.07 -4.76 7.14
CA ASP A 311 -2.26 -5.50 6.72
C ASP A 311 -3.58 -4.78 7.03
N ARG A 312 -3.55 -3.77 7.92
CA ARG A 312 -4.68 -2.91 8.25
C ARG A 312 -4.72 -1.61 7.45
N ASN A 313 -3.68 -1.32 6.65
CA ASN A 313 -3.61 -0.12 5.82
C ASN A 313 -4.54 -0.30 4.61
N THR A 314 -5.57 0.51 4.53
CA THR A 314 -6.66 0.36 3.54
C THR A 314 -6.75 1.61 2.67
N TRP A 315 -6.72 1.42 1.34
CA TRP A 315 -6.79 2.49 0.35
C TRP A 315 -8.11 3.26 0.42
N ASP A 316 -8.06 4.59 0.37
CA ASP A 316 -9.22 5.51 0.30
C ASP A 316 -10.21 5.42 1.48
N LEU A 317 -9.86 4.75 2.58
CA LEU A 317 -10.78 4.48 3.67
C LEU A 317 -11.23 5.77 4.37
N LEU A 318 -10.27 6.60 4.81
CA LEU A 318 -10.54 7.73 5.71
C LEU A 318 -11.29 8.88 5.04
N ASN A 319 -11.29 8.95 3.72
CA ASN A 319 -12.09 9.93 3.00
C ASN A 319 -13.60 9.67 3.12
N HIS A 320 -13.99 8.43 3.41
CA HIS A 320 -15.39 8.00 3.33
C HIS A 320 -15.93 7.53 4.68
N VAL A 321 -15.15 6.73 5.42
CA VAL A 321 -15.62 6.12 6.66
C VAL A 321 -14.53 6.06 7.73
N GLY A 322 -14.93 6.22 8.99
CA GLY A 322 -14.31 5.75 10.23
C GLY A 322 -15.26 4.77 10.90
N ASP A 323 -14.95 4.35 12.12
CA ASP A 323 -15.79 3.34 12.79
C ASP A 323 -17.18 3.86 13.15
N ALA A 324 -17.33 5.14 13.47
CA ALA A 324 -18.65 5.73 13.70
C ALA A 324 -19.54 5.62 12.46
N GLU A 325 -19.02 5.98 11.27
CA GLU A 325 -19.75 5.87 10.02
C GLU A 325 -20.03 4.41 9.64
N LEU A 326 -19.12 3.46 9.95
CA LEU A 326 -19.39 2.03 9.74
C LEU A 326 -20.57 1.54 10.59
N VAL A 327 -20.65 1.95 11.84
CA VAL A 327 -21.77 1.62 12.71
C VAL A 327 -23.07 2.23 12.17
N GLU A 328 -23.05 3.48 11.73
CA GLU A 328 -24.23 4.11 11.06
C GLU A 328 -24.71 3.31 9.83
N LEU A 329 -23.78 2.72 9.07
CA LEU A 329 -24.12 1.88 7.91
C LEU A 329 -24.77 0.54 8.30
N ILE A 330 -24.62 0.07 9.54
CA ILE A 330 -25.31 -1.14 10.02
C ILE A 330 -26.77 -0.85 10.40
N ALA A 331 -27.09 0.37 10.77
CA ALA A 331 -28.45 0.75 11.17
C ALA A 331 -29.54 0.26 10.18
N PRO A 332 -30.72 -0.19 10.65
CA PRO A 332 -31.22 -0.12 12.02
C PRO A 332 -30.92 -1.37 12.90
N ARG A 333 -30.00 -2.25 12.45
CA ARG A 333 -29.66 -3.50 13.12
C ARG A 333 -28.88 -3.25 14.43
N PHE A 334 -29.01 -4.16 15.38
CA PHE A 334 -28.37 -3.98 16.69
C PHE A 334 -26.85 -4.15 16.62
N VAL A 335 -26.14 -3.26 17.30
CA VAL A 335 -24.66 -3.28 17.40
C VAL A 335 -24.25 -3.18 18.86
N LEU A 336 -23.47 -4.19 19.30
CA LEU A 336 -22.82 -4.23 20.60
C LEU A 336 -21.32 -4.04 20.43
N LEU A 337 -20.77 -3.03 21.11
CA LEU A 337 -19.36 -2.66 21.04
C LEU A 337 -18.71 -2.82 22.41
N GLU A 338 -17.52 -3.39 22.45
CA GLU A 338 -16.68 -3.44 23.64
C GLU A 338 -15.32 -2.79 23.37
N ALA A 339 -14.77 -2.09 24.35
CA ALA A 339 -13.46 -1.44 24.24
C ALA A 339 -12.69 -1.45 25.56
N GLY A 340 -11.36 -1.37 25.49
CA GLY A 340 -10.48 -1.12 26.62
C GLY A 340 -9.64 -2.29 27.11
N SER A 341 -9.66 -3.47 26.47
CA SER A 341 -8.97 -4.65 26.98
C SER A 341 -8.11 -5.46 25.98
N SER A 342 -8.01 -5.03 24.71
CA SER A 342 -7.24 -5.79 23.73
C SER A 342 -5.76 -5.85 24.07
N PRO A 343 -5.08 -6.98 23.97
CA PRO A 343 -3.64 -7.04 24.13
C PRO A 343 -2.94 -6.24 23.01
N GLY A 344 -1.91 -5.49 23.38
CA GLY A 344 -1.05 -4.82 22.42
C GLY A 344 -0.21 -5.81 21.62
N TRP A 345 0.22 -5.40 20.44
CA TRP A 345 1.21 -6.13 19.64
C TRP A 345 2.25 -5.16 19.11
N ALA A 346 3.52 -5.54 19.13
CA ALA A 346 4.60 -4.77 18.54
C ALA A 346 5.46 -5.69 17.67
N GLY A 347 5.71 -5.25 16.47
CA GLY A 347 6.50 -6.00 15.52
C GLY A 347 7.29 -5.10 14.57
N PRO A 348 8.03 -5.68 13.65
CA PRO A 348 8.15 -7.13 13.42
C PRO A 348 9.03 -7.84 14.45
N ALA A 349 8.82 -9.16 14.59
CA ALA A 349 9.71 -9.98 15.41
C ALA A 349 11.13 -9.96 14.82
N LYS A 350 12.14 -9.87 15.69
CA LYS A 350 13.54 -10.01 15.30
C LYS A 350 13.87 -11.50 15.19
N VAL A 351 14.12 -11.97 14.00
CA VAL A 351 14.42 -13.37 13.69
C VAL A 351 15.76 -13.46 12.98
N ALA A 352 16.61 -14.39 13.41
CA ALA A 352 17.90 -14.59 12.75
C ALA A 352 17.71 -15.00 11.28
N ASN A 353 18.46 -14.35 10.39
CA ASN A 353 18.44 -14.60 8.95
C ASN A 353 17.07 -14.39 8.25
N ARG A 354 16.12 -13.72 8.90
CA ARG A 354 14.86 -13.32 8.31
C ARG A 354 14.64 -11.82 8.47
N GLY A 355 14.15 -11.18 7.43
CA GLY A 355 13.85 -9.74 7.41
C GLY A 355 12.74 -9.42 6.45
N GLY A 356 12.54 -8.15 6.17
CA GLY A 356 11.61 -7.68 5.15
C GLY A 356 10.23 -7.25 5.66
N ALA A 357 9.91 -7.47 6.94
CA ALA A 357 8.64 -7.00 7.49
C ALA A 357 8.58 -5.48 7.68
N ALA A 358 7.41 -4.92 7.47
CA ALA A 358 7.12 -3.52 7.78
C ALA A 358 6.99 -3.30 9.29
N PRO A 359 7.47 -2.17 9.84
CA PRO A 359 7.22 -1.84 11.23
C PRO A 359 5.73 -1.63 11.50
N GLY A 360 5.28 -2.00 12.70
CA GLY A 360 3.88 -1.80 13.09
C GLY A 360 3.66 -2.11 14.57
N LYS A 361 2.63 -1.49 15.15
CA LYS A 361 2.23 -1.76 16.53
C LYS A 361 0.71 -1.68 16.68
N LEU A 362 0.15 -2.50 17.53
CA LEU A 362 -1.21 -2.38 18.03
C LEU A 362 -1.14 -1.88 19.45
N THR A 363 -1.83 -0.80 19.72
CA THR A 363 -2.03 -0.28 21.07
C THR A 363 -3.47 -0.52 21.48
N ILE A 364 -3.69 -0.73 22.76
CA ILE A 364 -5.04 -0.75 23.31
C ILE A 364 -5.70 0.58 22.99
N ILE A 365 -6.88 0.56 22.38
CA ILE A 365 -7.67 1.77 22.19
C ILE A 365 -8.20 2.19 23.57
N PRO A 366 -7.79 3.36 24.11
CA PRO A 366 -8.31 3.83 25.39
C PRO A 366 -9.83 3.98 25.32
N PHE A 367 -10.53 3.56 26.37
CA PHE A 367 -12.00 3.63 26.38
C PHE A 367 -12.54 5.02 26.08
N GLU A 368 -11.88 6.08 26.56
CA GLU A 368 -12.29 7.47 26.29
C GLU A 368 -12.20 7.84 24.79
N GLN A 369 -11.25 7.27 24.07
CA GLN A 369 -11.19 7.43 22.61
C GLN A 369 -12.33 6.68 21.92
N ALA A 370 -12.61 5.45 22.33
CA ALA A 370 -13.76 4.70 21.82
C ALA A 370 -15.08 5.41 22.13
N LYS A 371 -15.21 5.99 23.34
CA LYS A 371 -16.35 6.78 23.75
C LYS A 371 -16.52 8.06 22.90
N SER A 372 -15.41 8.73 22.60
CA SER A 372 -15.42 9.92 21.72
C SER A 372 -15.85 9.55 20.31
N GLU A 373 -15.37 8.42 19.78
CA GLU A 373 -15.79 7.93 18.46
C GLU A 373 -17.26 7.49 18.47
N HIS A 374 -17.72 6.83 19.54
CA HIS A 374 -19.13 6.45 19.69
C HIS A 374 -20.07 7.68 19.74
N ALA A 375 -19.64 8.76 20.37
CA ALA A 375 -20.41 10.00 20.43
C ALA A 375 -20.60 10.68 19.06
N ARG A 376 -19.84 10.27 18.05
CA ARG A 376 -19.99 10.75 16.66
C ARG A 376 -21.10 10.02 15.89
N ILE A 377 -21.56 8.88 16.40
CA ILE A 377 -22.63 8.09 15.76
C ILE A 377 -23.94 8.88 15.80
N ASP A 378 -24.57 9.08 14.66
CA ASP A 378 -25.90 9.69 14.61
C ASP A 378 -26.99 8.67 15.03
N GLY A 379 -27.44 8.81 16.27
CA GLY A 379 -28.51 7.95 16.84
C GLY A 379 -29.83 8.01 16.08
N LYS A 380 -30.06 9.03 15.25
CA LYS A 380 -31.30 9.16 14.42
C LYS A 380 -31.39 8.08 13.34
N ALA A 381 -30.29 7.37 13.03
CA ALA A 381 -30.33 6.23 12.12
C ALA A 381 -31.11 5.04 12.71
N TRP A 382 -31.34 4.99 14.04
CA TRP A 382 -32.16 4.01 14.72
C TRP A 382 -33.53 4.62 15.04
N THR A 383 -34.56 3.99 14.55
CA THR A 383 -35.96 4.36 14.85
C THR A 383 -36.29 4.02 16.31
N GLU A 384 -37.38 4.57 16.88
CA GLU A 384 -37.82 4.33 18.26
C GLU A 384 -38.01 2.83 18.61
N SER A 385 -38.24 1.98 17.62
CA SER A 385 -38.38 0.53 17.78
C SER A 385 -37.03 -0.20 17.88
N HIS A 386 -35.92 0.47 17.62
CA HIS A 386 -34.58 -0.12 17.63
C HIS A 386 -33.69 0.62 18.64
N LYS A 387 -32.99 -0.14 19.44
CA LYS A 387 -32.06 0.42 20.44
C LYS A 387 -30.78 0.89 19.76
N SER A 388 -30.33 2.09 20.14
CA SER A 388 -29.04 2.65 19.71
C SER A 388 -27.87 1.70 19.99
N PRO A 389 -26.75 1.82 19.24
CA PRO A 389 -25.56 1.04 19.50
C PRO A 389 -25.11 1.16 20.96
N VAL A 390 -24.67 0.06 21.56
CA VAL A 390 -24.26 -0.01 22.96
C VAL A 390 -22.75 -0.14 23.04
N LEU A 391 -22.09 0.77 23.77
CA LEU A 391 -20.66 0.71 24.06
C LEU A 391 -20.43 0.29 25.51
N ILE A 392 -19.59 -0.73 25.71
CA ILE A 392 -19.25 -1.30 27.01
C ILE A 392 -17.78 -1.09 27.31
N ASP A 393 -17.51 -0.69 28.55
CA ASP A 393 -16.16 -0.52 29.09
C ASP A 393 -15.64 -1.82 29.70
N ASN A 394 -14.79 -2.54 28.96
CA ASN A 394 -14.22 -3.81 29.40
C ASN A 394 -13.23 -3.68 30.59
N ARG A 395 -12.72 -2.49 30.88
CA ARG A 395 -11.83 -2.24 32.03
C ARG A 395 -12.54 -2.48 33.38
N LYS A 396 -13.87 -2.41 33.39
CA LYS A 396 -14.67 -2.64 34.58
C LYS A 396 -14.77 -4.10 35.00
N PHE A 397 -14.31 -5.01 34.11
CA PHE A 397 -14.38 -6.44 34.34
C PHE A 397 -12.98 -7.01 34.53
N THR A 398 -12.44 -6.82 35.71
CA THR A 398 -11.17 -7.38 36.19
C THR A 398 -11.38 -7.90 37.61
N PRO A 399 -11.06 -9.18 37.93
CA PRO A 399 -10.30 -10.14 37.14
C PRO A 399 -11.10 -10.81 36.00
N ALA A 400 -10.47 -11.81 35.34
CA ALA A 400 -11.01 -12.51 34.17
C ALA A 400 -12.38 -13.18 34.41
N GLU A 401 -12.62 -13.66 35.62
CA GLU A 401 -13.90 -14.28 36.02
C GLU A 401 -15.05 -13.27 35.91
N GLU A 402 -14.86 -12.00 36.29
CA GLU A 402 -15.89 -10.97 36.16
C GLU A 402 -16.20 -10.68 34.68
N ARG A 403 -15.20 -10.80 33.77
CA ARG A 403 -15.42 -10.66 32.35
C ARG A 403 -16.24 -11.81 31.78
N LYS A 404 -15.96 -13.04 32.19
CA LYS A 404 -16.75 -14.23 31.82
C LYS A 404 -18.20 -14.04 32.26
N GLU A 405 -18.44 -13.66 33.50
CA GLU A 405 -19.79 -13.42 34.03
C GLU A 405 -20.50 -12.27 33.26
N ALA A 406 -19.79 -11.20 32.91
CA ALA A 406 -20.34 -10.11 32.12
C ALA A 406 -20.75 -10.59 30.71
N HIS A 407 -19.91 -11.39 30.05
CA HIS A 407 -20.25 -11.97 28.74
C HIS A 407 -21.46 -12.89 28.84
N GLU A 408 -21.54 -13.71 29.89
CA GLU A 408 -22.68 -14.59 30.15
C GLU A 408 -24.02 -13.82 30.26
N LYS A 409 -24.00 -12.61 30.80
CA LYS A 409 -25.14 -11.67 30.87
C LYS A 409 -25.41 -10.94 29.56
N MET A 410 -24.36 -10.70 28.73
CA MET A 410 -24.49 -9.96 27.47
C MET A 410 -25.02 -10.84 26.33
N ILE A 411 -24.69 -12.14 26.29
CA ILE A 411 -25.15 -13.04 25.22
C ILE A 411 -26.67 -13.05 25.11
N PRO A 412 -27.46 -13.26 26.20
CA PRO A 412 -28.91 -13.19 26.15
C PRO A 412 -29.44 -11.89 25.59
N ARG A 413 -28.88 -10.76 26.05
CA ARG A 413 -29.27 -9.44 25.56
C ARG A 413 -28.99 -9.29 24.08
N PHE A 414 -27.81 -9.71 23.63
CA PHE A 414 -27.41 -9.63 22.21
C PHE A 414 -28.36 -10.43 21.33
N LEU A 415 -28.75 -11.64 21.75
CA LEU A 415 -29.70 -12.49 21.03
C LEU A 415 -31.09 -11.89 20.97
N ALA A 416 -31.61 -11.41 22.11
CA ALA A 416 -32.94 -10.80 22.20
C ALA A 416 -33.04 -9.54 21.32
N GLU A 417 -32.06 -8.64 21.40
CA GLU A 417 -32.05 -7.39 20.65
C GLU A 417 -31.84 -7.60 19.15
N SER A 418 -31.03 -8.60 18.78
CA SER A 418 -30.67 -8.85 17.37
C SER A 418 -31.75 -9.61 16.61
N CYS A 419 -32.41 -10.60 17.22
CA CYS A 419 -33.28 -11.50 16.50
C CYS A 419 -34.61 -11.82 17.22
N GLY A 420 -34.91 -11.15 18.35
CA GLY A 420 -36.17 -11.37 19.10
C GLY A 420 -36.29 -12.80 19.64
N ALA A 421 -35.21 -13.57 19.69
CA ALA A 421 -35.26 -14.94 20.15
C ALA A 421 -35.55 -15.01 21.65
N PRO A 422 -36.46 -15.91 22.10
CA PRO A 422 -36.61 -16.18 23.51
C PRO A 422 -35.29 -16.76 24.03
N VAL A 423 -34.72 -16.13 25.05
CA VAL A 423 -33.40 -16.48 25.55
C VAL A 423 -33.52 -17.54 26.63
N ASN A 424 -32.72 -18.57 26.50
CA ASN A 424 -32.51 -19.54 27.59
C ASN A 424 -31.46 -18.91 28.54
N ASP A 425 -31.89 -18.44 29.71
CA ASP A 425 -31.03 -17.86 30.74
C ASP A 425 -30.16 -18.90 31.48
N ARG A 426 -30.15 -20.14 31.03
CA ARG A 426 -29.32 -21.19 31.61
C ARG A 426 -27.85 -20.83 31.43
N ILE A 427 -27.13 -20.65 32.53
CA ILE A 427 -25.69 -20.53 32.53
C ILE A 427 -25.10 -21.76 31.86
N ALA A 428 -24.29 -21.55 30.84
CA ALA A 428 -23.64 -22.63 30.11
C ALA A 428 -22.70 -23.40 31.07
N ALA A 429 -22.79 -24.72 31.02
CA ALA A 429 -21.74 -25.54 31.60
C ALA A 429 -20.43 -25.23 30.86
N GLU A 430 -19.28 -25.29 31.56
CA GLU A 430 -17.97 -25.11 30.93
C GLU A 430 -17.81 -26.05 29.74
N ALA A 431 -17.16 -25.53 28.68
CA ALA A 431 -16.81 -26.33 27.53
C ALA A 431 -15.96 -27.53 27.94
N PRO A 432 -16.15 -28.71 27.34
CA PRO A 432 -15.26 -29.84 27.60
C PRO A 432 -13.87 -29.53 27.00
N PRO A 433 -12.77 -29.96 27.62
CA PRO A 433 -11.47 -29.89 26.99
C PRO A 433 -11.45 -30.71 25.70
N LEU A 434 -10.57 -30.32 24.76
CA LEU A 434 -10.29 -31.15 23.58
C LEU A 434 -9.89 -32.57 24.01
N SER A 435 -10.37 -33.56 23.29
CA SER A 435 -9.97 -34.95 23.52
C SER A 435 -8.50 -35.15 23.13
N ASP A 436 -7.67 -35.65 24.06
CA ASP A 436 -6.28 -36.04 23.79
C ASP A 436 -6.13 -37.11 22.69
N LYS A 437 -7.23 -37.81 22.40
CA LYS A 437 -7.28 -38.87 21.36
C LYS A 437 -7.30 -38.32 19.92
N THR A 438 -7.47 -37.03 19.73
CA THR A 438 -7.51 -36.40 18.40
C THR A 438 -6.60 -35.16 18.32
N PRO A 439 -5.28 -35.37 18.46
CA PRO A 439 -4.34 -34.23 18.32
C PRO A 439 -4.53 -33.59 16.94
N TYR A 440 -4.76 -32.30 16.93
CA TYR A 440 -4.91 -31.52 15.69
C TYR A 440 -3.91 -30.37 15.64
N ASP A 441 -3.14 -30.34 14.58
CA ASP A 441 -2.18 -29.29 14.36
C ASP A 441 -2.88 -28.01 13.84
N THR A 442 -3.20 -27.11 14.78
CA THR A 442 -3.84 -25.82 14.49
C THR A 442 -2.90 -24.90 13.71
N VAL A 443 -1.58 -25.05 13.90
CA VAL A 443 -0.55 -24.28 13.20
C VAL A 443 -0.50 -24.70 11.73
N ALA A 444 -0.48 -26.00 11.45
CA ALA A 444 -0.54 -26.51 10.07
C ALA A 444 -1.85 -26.10 9.37
N ARG A 445 -2.97 -26.03 10.08
CA ARG A 445 -4.25 -25.54 9.52
C ARG A 445 -4.14 -24.07 9.13
N GLU A 446 -3.55 -23.22 9.96
CA GLU A 446 -3.31 -21.82 9.61
C GLU A 446 -2.41 -21.71 8.38
N GLY A 447 -1.34 -22.52 8.30
CA GLY A 447 -0.48 -22.62 7.13
C GLY A 447 -1.25 -22.99 5.86
N ARG A 448 -2.17 -23.96 5.93
CA ARG A 448 -3.03 -24.31 4.78
C ARG A 448 -3.94 -23.15 4.38
N GLN A 449 -4.55 -22.46 5.35
CA GLN A 449 -5.38 -21.28 5.06
C GLN A 449 -4.58 -20.16 4.38
N LEU A 450 -3.35 -19.89 4.85
CA LEU A 450 -2.44 -18.95 4.21
C LEU A 450 -2.16 -19.36 2.74
N HIS A 451 -1.84 -20.63 2.49
CA HIS A 451 -1.58 -21.13 1.15
C HIS A 451 -2.81 -21.08 0.24
N GLN A 452 -4.03 -21.28 0.76
CA GLN A 452 -5.27 -21.05 0.03
C GLN A 452 -5.38 -19.60 -0.45
N MET A 453 -5.08 -18.63 0.42
CA MET A 453 -5.13 -17.21 0.07
C MET A 453 -4.00 -16.82 -0.90
N ILE A 454 -2.80 -17.38 -0.76
CA ILE A 454 -1.71 -17.22 -1.72
C ILE A 454 -2.13 -17.77 -3.08
N GLY A 455 -2.66 -18.99 -3.14
CA GLY A 455 -3.14 -19.63 -4.37
C GLY A 455 -4.20 -18.79 -5.09
N HIS A 456 -5.18 -18.27 -4.34
CA HIS A 456 -6.18 -17.33 -4.87
C HIS A 456 -5.51 -16.08 -5.47
N CYS A 457 -4.55 -15.47 -4.77
CA CYS A 457 -3.84 -14.30 -5.28
C CYS A 457 -3.05 -14.59 -6.56
N GLN A 458 -2.36 -15.76 -6.63
CA GLN A 458 -1.67 -16.19 -7.86
C GLN A 458 -2.66 -16.40 -9.03
N ASN A 459 -3.87 -16.87 -8.77
CA ASN A 459 -4.92 -16.98 -9.79
C ASN A 459 -5.42 -15.62 -10.25
N LEU A 460 -5.62 -14.65 -9.35
CA LEU A 460 -5.95 -13.28 -9.71
C LEU A 460 -4.89 -12.69 -10.65
N TRP A 461 -3.60 -12.86 -10.33
CA TRP A 461 -2.51 -12.40 -11.17
C TRP A 461 -2.54 -13.04 -12.56
N ARG A 462 -2.63 -14.39 -12.65
CA ARG A 462 -2.69 -15.12 -13.94
C ARG A 462 -3.82 -14.64 -14.84
N HIS A 463 -4.93 -14.16 -14.27
CA HIS A 463 -6.09 -13.66 -15.01
C HIS A 463 -6.11 -12.13 -15.16
N SER A 464 -5.16 -11.41 -14.56
CA SER A 464 -5.17 -9.95 -14.51
C SER A 464 -5.03 -9.28 -15.87
N GLU A 465 -4.33 -9.90 -16.82
CA GLU A 465 -4.23 -9.39 -18.19
C GLU A 465 -5.60 -9.26 -18.87
N LYS A 466 -6.54 -10.19 -18.59
CA LYS A 466 -7.91 -10.11 -19.12
C LYS A 466 -8.67 -8.91 -18.56
N ALA A 467 -8.46 -8.59 -17.27
CA ALA A 467 -9.06 -7.42 -16.64
C ALA A 467 -8.50 -6.12 -17.25
N ARG A 468 -7.17 -6.04 -17.42
CA ARG A 468 -6.51 -4.90 -18.09
C ARG A 468 -6.96 -4.75 -19.52
N ALA A 469 -7.04 -5.85 -20.28
CA ALA A 469 -7.53 -5.82 -21.67
C ALA A 469 -8.97 -5.29 -21.77
N LYS A 470 -9.84 -5.60 -20.81
CA LYS A 470 -11.19 -5.06 -20.73
C LYS A 470 -11.20 -3.55 -20.47
N LEU A 471 -10.38 -3.08 -19.52
CA LEU A 471 -10.23 -1.65 -19.23
C LEU A 471 -9.73 -0.87 -20.46
N TRP A 472 -8.78 -1.44 -21.21
CA TRP A 472 -8.16 -0.83 -22.38
C TRP A 472 -8.93 -1.05 -23.70
N ALA A 473 -10.06 -1.74 -23.69
CA ALA A 473 -10.76 -2.14 -24.91
C ALA A 473 -11.17 -0.97 -25.83
N GLN A 474 -11.42 0.21 -25.25
CA GLN A 474 -11.83 1.40 -26.01
C GLN A 474 -10.64 2.20 -26.55
N ALA A 475 -9.46 2.13 -25.91
CA ALA A 475 -8.24 2.81 -26.34
C ALA A 475 -7.50 1.98 -27.41
N ASN A 476 -8.15 1.77 -28.55
CA ASN A 476 -7.59 0.96 -29.64
C ASN A 476 -6.54 1.75 -30.43
N PRO A 477 -5.26 1.35 -30.42
CA PRO A 477 -4.18 2.06 -31.14
C PRO A 477 -4.34 2.06 -32.68
N ALA A 478 -5.13 1.13 -33.23
CA ALA A 478 -5.42 1.14 -34.68
C ALA A 478 -6.44 2.21 -35.08
N LYS A 479 -7.20 2.78 -34.14
CA LYS A 479 -8.14 3.88 -34.35
C LYS A 479 -7.49 5.19 -33.91
N THR A 480 -6.55 5.71 -34.69
CA THR A 480 -5.72 6.89 -34.31
C THR A 480 -6.54 8.14 -34.03
N GLU A 481 -7.71 8.30 -34.65
CA GLU A 481 -8.61 9.46 -34.46
C GLU A 481 -9.20 9.55 -33.05
N THR A 482 -9.52 8.42 -32.42
CA THR A 482 -10.13 8.37 -31.08
C THR A 482 -9.16 7.99 -29.99
N PHE A 483 -8.02 7.38 -30.34
CA PHE A 483 -7.05 6.89 -29.36
C PHE A 483 -6.58 7.97 -28.38
N GLY A 484 -6.27 9.18 -28.85
CA GLY A 484 -5.80 10.27 -27.99
C GLY A 484 -6.79 10.65 -26.89
N GLN A 485 -8.09 10.67 -27.19
CA GLN A 485 -9.14 10.99 -26.23
C GLN A 485 -9.35 9.85 -25.22
N GLU A 486 -9.37 8.59 -25.69
CA GLU A 486 -9.54 7.44 -24.81
C GLU A 486 -8.31 7.22 -23.92
N ALA A 487 -7.10 7.43 -24.45
CA ALA A 487 -5.86 7.41 -23.66
C ALA A 487 -5.82 8.51 -22.59
N ALA A 488 -6.40 9.70 -22.88
CA ALA A 488 -6.52 10.76 -21.89
C ALA A 488 -7.41 10.34 -20.70
N LYS A 489 -8.56 9.71 -20.97
CA LYS A 489 -9.45 9.17 -19.91
C LYS A 489 -8.74 8.11 -19.05
N LEU A 490 -7.97 7.23 -19.68
CA LEU A 490 -7.20 6.22 -18.95
C LEU A 490 -6.05 6.86 -18.15
N ARG A 491 -5.44 7.93 -18.66
CA ARG A 491 -4.45 8.71 -17.92
C ARG A 491 -5.05 9.36 -16.68
N ASP A 492 -6.23 9.96 -16.82
CA ASP A 492 -6.96 10.55 -15.69
C ASP A 492 -7.35 9.48 -14.68
N HIS A 493 -7.83 8.31 -15.13
CA HIS A 493 -8.12 7.17 -14.27
C HIS A 493 -6.85 6.68 -13.53
N PHE A 494 -5.72 6.55 -14.23
CA PHE A 494 -4.45 6.15 -13.60
C PHE A 494 -4.02 7.14 -12.53
N HIS A 495 -4.10 8.45 -12.83
CA HIS A 495 -3.75 9.50 -11.89
C HIS A 495 -4.71 9.56 -10.69
N GLN A 496 -6.02 9.49 -10.91
CA GLN A 496 -7.02 9.71 -9.86
C GLN A 496 -7.30 8.45 -9.02
N GLU A 497 -7.36 7.26 -9.65
CA GLU A 497 -7.83 6.06 -8.98
C GLU A 497 -6.68 5.16 -8.48
N VAL A 498 -5.53 5.16 -9.16
CA VAL A 498 -4.40 4.29 -8.81
C VAL A 498 -3.31 5.04 -8.05
N ILE A 499 -2.87 6.18 -8.56
CA ILE A 499 -1.82 6.98 -7.91
C ILE A 499 -2.39 7.85 -6.78
N GLY A 500 -3.55 8.45 -7.01
CA GLY A 500 -4.13 9.48 -6.16
C GLY A 500 -3.64 10.89 -6.53
N MET A 501 -4.58 11.78 -6.79
CA MET A 501 -4.29 13.13 -7.29
C MET A 501 -4.34 14.15 -6.16
N LEU A 502 -3.24 14.89 -5.97
CA LEU A 502 -3.23 16.10 -5.14
C LEU A 502 -3.93 17.26 -5.85
N PRO A 503 -4.57 18.19 -5.12
CA PRO A 503 -5.06 19.43 -5.71
C PRO A 503 -3.91 20.25 -6.33
N PRO A 504 -4.23 21.22 -7.21
CA PRO A 504 -3.23 22.15 -7.71
C PRO A 504 -2.48 22.86 -6.57
N PRO A 505 -1.19 23.24 -6.78
CA PRO A 505 -0.41 23.94 -5.76
C PRO A 505 -1.10 25.20 -5.26
N SER A 506 -1.13 25.40 -3.94
CA SER A 506 -1.75 26.58 -3.30
C SER A 506 -0.79 27.76 -3.16
N LEU A 507 0.52 27.54 -3.31
CA LEU A 507 1.53 28.60 -3.25
C LEU A 507 2.02 29.03 -4.64
N PRO A 508 2.42 30.29 -4.83
CA PRO A 508 3.22 30.73 -5.95
C PRO A 508 4.51 29.88 -6.04
N MET A 509 5.09 29.78 -7.23
CA MET A 509 6.28 28.96 -7.47
C MET A 509 7.50 29.41 -6.66
N ASN A 510 7.71 30.72 -6.46
CA ASN A 510 8.82 31.32 -5.69
C ASN A 510 10.18 30.67 -5.98
N PRO A 511 10.69 30.71 -7.20
CA PRO A 511 11.93 30.02 -7.53
C PRO A 511 13.10 30.62 -6.75
N ARG A 512 13.83 29.78 -6.02
CA ARG A 512 15.05 30.14 -5.28
C ARG A 512 16.19 29.27 -5.76
N SER A 513 17.38 29.87 -5.88
CA SER A 513 18.56 29.13 -6.27
C SER A 513 19.83 29.60 -5.55
N ARG A 514 20.85 28.74 -5.58
CA ARG A 514 22.23 29.06 -5.21
C ARG A 514 23.18 28.31 -6.12
N PRO A 515 24.41 28.84 -6.36
CA PRO A 515 25.46 28.08 -7.02
C PRO A 515 25.74 26.79 -6.27
N TRP A 516 25.91 25.70 -7.02
CA TRP A 516 26.24 24.40 -6.46
C TRP A 516 27.70 24.01 -6.73
N LYS A 517 28.01 23.78 -8.01
CA LYS A 517 29.35 23.37 -8.47
C LYS A 517 29.49 23.72 -9.94
N ASP A 518 30.70 24.07 -10.39
CA ASP A 518 31.03 24.22 -11.80
C ASP A 518 31.68 22.95 -12.33
N GLY A 519 31.21 22.44 -13.43
CA GLY A 519 31.86 21.39 -14.20
C GLY A 519 32.77 21.96 -15.29
N LYS A 520 33.42 21.09 -16.05
CA LYS A 520 34.29 21.50 -17.14
C LYS A 520 33.55 22.33 -18.20
N HIS A 521 32.32 21.97 -18.52
CA HIS A 521 31.56 22.56 -19.62
C HIS A 521 30.16 23.07 -19.20
N TRP A 522 29.86 23.14 -17.91
CA TRP A 522 28.59 23.61 -17.37
C TRP A 522 28.73 24.27 -15.99
N LYS A 523 27.73 25.04 -15.62
CA LYS A 523 27.53 25.59 -14.28
C LYS A 523 26.36 24.95 -13.62
N GLY A 524 26.49 24.59 -12.33
CA GLY A 524 25.43 23.94 -11.55
C GLY A 524 24.79 24.86 -10.53
N TYR A 525 23.49 24.75 -10.39
CA TYR A 525 22.69 25.50 -9.41
C TYR A 525 21.73 24.55 -8.67
N GLU A 526 21.65 24.68 -7.35
CA GLU A 526 20.51 24.13 -6.61
C GLU A 526 19.30 25.02 -6.80
N VAL A 527 18.13 24.42 -7.01
CA VAL A 527 16.87 25.15 -7.28
C VAL A 527 15.75 24.56 -6.43
N THR A 528 14.95 25.42 -5.80
CA THR A 528 13.71 25.04 -5.10
C THR A 528 12.50 25.79 -5.65
N LEU A 529 11.35 25.10 -5.71
CA LEU A 529 10.07 25.61 -6.22
C LEU A 529 8.97 25.25 -5.21
N ASP A 530 8.23 26.23 -4.71
CA ASP A 530 7.17 25.98 -3.72
C ASP A 530 5.91 25.36 -4.35
N LEU A 531 5.23 24.49 -3.59
CA LEU A 531 3.95 23.90 -3.94
C LEU A 531 2.87 24.21 -2.89
N GLU A 532 3.09 23.73 -1.67
CA GLU A 532 2.22 23.85 -0.50
C GLU A 532 3.06 24.25 0.72
N PRO A 533 2.50 24.76 1.80
CA PRO A 533 3.27 24.99 3.01
C PRO A 533 4.04 23.75 3.46
N GLY A 534 5.37 23.81 3.37
CA GLY A 534 6.28 22.71 3.69
C GLY A 534 6.52 21.70 2.57
N ILE A 535 5.82 21.79 1.44
CA ILE A 535 6.02 20.93 0.26
C ILE A 535 6.60 21.75 -0.88
N PHE A 536 7.70 21.31 -1.45
CA PHE A 536 8.42 21.97 -2.53
C PHE A 536 9.08 20.96 -3.47
N ALA A 537 9.36 21.36 -4.70
CA ALA A 537 10.27 20.64 -5.59
C ALA A 537 11.69 21.16 -5.38
N TYR A 538 12.67 20.29 -5.47
CA TYR A 538 14.10 20.59 -5.34
C TYR A 538 14.89 19.79 -6.37
N GLY A 539 15.96 20.37 -6.89
CA GLY A 539 16.89 19.68 -7.78
C GLY A 539 18.13 20.50 -8.10
N ILE A 540 19.03 19.90 -8.89
CA ILE A 540 20.23 20.52 -9.43
C ILE A 540 20.03 20.78 -10.91
N LEU A 541 20.21 22.04 -11.33
CA LEU A 541 20.24 22.48 -12.73
C LEU A 541 21.69 22.56 -13.20
N LEU A 542 22.00 21.97 -14.36
CA LEU A 542 23.28 22.15 -15.06
C LEU A 542 23.04 22.90 -16.36
N LEU A 543 23.67 24.06 -16.50
CA LEU A 543 23.61 24.92 -17.69
C LEU A 543 24.94 24.88 -18.43
N PRO A 544 24.96 24.47 -19.73
CA PRO A 544 26.17 24.49 -20.53
C PRO A 544 26.82 25.88 -20.62
N ASN A 545 28.17 25.95 -20.47
CA ASN A 545 28.93 27.23 -20.49
C ASN A 545 28.95 27.89 -21.88
N ASP A 546 28.70 27.15 -22.94
CA ASP A 546 28.67 27.61 -24.33
C ASP A 546 27.26 27.98 -24.83
N LEU A 547 26.27 28.01 -23.93
CA LEU A 547 24.91 28.44 -24.22
C LEU A 547 24.90 29.96 -24.49
N LYS A 548 24.56 30.36 -25.71
CA LYS A 548 24.54 31.76 -26.11
C LYS A 548 23.27 32.49 -25.66
N PRO A 549 23.29 33.79 -25.44
CA PRO A 549 22.08 34.56 -25.18
C PRO A 549 21.03 34.36 -26.28
N GLY A 550 19.80 33.97 -25.89
CA GLY A 550 18.69 33.68 -26.81
C GLY A 550 18.73 32.29 -27.47
N GLU A 551 19.80 31.53 -27.28
CA GLU A 551 19.85 30.12 -27.70
C GLU A 551 18.95 29.25 -26.82
N LYS A 552 18.22 28.32 -27.46
CA LYS A 552 17.38 27.36 -26.78
C LYS A 552 17.87 25.93 -27.02
N ARG A 553 17.89 25.12 -25.99
CA ARG A 553 18.30 23.72 -26.05
C ARG A 553 17.28 22.78 -25.39
N PRO A 554 17.23 21.49 -25.76
CA PRO A 554 16.46 20.50 -25.05
C PRO A 554 16.93 20.35 -23.60
N VAL A 555 15.96 20.06 -22.72
CA VAL A 555 16.22 19.76 -21.31
C VAL A 555 16.06 18.25 -21.08
N VAL A 556 16.99 17.65 -20.35
CA VAL A 556 16.85 16.27 -19.88
C VAL A 556 16.71 16.28 -18.36
N VAL A 557 15.58 15.79 -17.87
CA VAL A 557 15.36 15.55 -16.44
C VAL A 557 15.98 14.20 -16.09
N CYS A 558 17.05 14.21 -15.28
CA CYS A 558 17.87 13.06 -14.91
C CYS A 558 17.54 12.60 -13.49
N GLN A 559 16.81 11.49 -13.35
CA GLN A 559 16.27 11.05 -12.05
C GLN A 559 17.10 9.95 -11.40
N HIS A 560 17.52 10.19 -10.15
CA HIS A 560 18.18 9.20 -9.29
C HIS A 560 17.25 8.07 -8.85
N GLY A 561 17.82 6.95 -8.38
CA GLY A 561 17.11 5.81 -7.78
C GLY A 561 16.88 5.94 -6.28
N LEU A 562 16.53 4.81 -5.66
CA LEU A 562 16.27 4.69 -4.22
C LEU A 562 17.45 5.20 -3.38
N GLU A 563 17.16 5.99 -2.34
CA GLU A 563 18.14 6.63 -1.43
C GLU A 563 19.15 7.55 -2.14
N GLY A 564 18.95 7.83 -3.43
CA GLY A 564 19.83 8.70 -4.21
C GLY A 564 19.57 10.19 -3.98
N ARG A 565 20.50 11.00 -4.48
CA ARG A 565 20.45 12.46 -4.47
C ARG A 565 20.71 13.02 -5.86
N PRO A 566 20.27 14.25 -6.17
CA PRO A 566 20.60 14.92 -7.44
C PRO A 566 22.11 14.97 -7.72
N SER A 567 22.93 15.16 -6.67
CA SER A 567 24.39 15.14 -6.78
C SER A 567 24.96 13.83 -7.31
N ASP A 568 24.35 12.67 -6.96
CA ASP A 568 24.85 11.36 -7.40
C ASP A 568 24.77 11.18 -8.93
N VAL A 569 23.86 11.92 -9.55
CA VAL A 569 23.64 11.94 -11.01
C VAL A 569 24.51 12.99 -11.71
N CYS A 570 24.86 14.07 -11.00
CA CYS A 570 25.51 15.26 -11.55
C CYS A 570 27.00 15.37 -11.22
N GLU A 571 27.52 14.62 -10.24
CA GLU A 571 28.90 14.75 -9.75
C GLU A 571 29.89 13.95 -10.62
N PRO A 572 30.74 14.59 -11.43
CA PRO A 572 31.63 13.86 -12.33
C PRO A 572 32.82 13.20 -11.64
N GLU A 573 33.23 13.70 -10.45
CA GLU A 573 34.39 13.19 -9.72
C GLU A 573 34.03 12.00 -8.83
N LYS A 574 32.74 11.91 -8.40
CA LYS A 574 32.21 10.83 -7.57
C LYS A 574 31.40 9.88 -8.42
N LYS A 575 32.07 9.18 -9.34
CA LYS A 575 31.38 8.15 -10.15
C LYS A 575 30.83 7.08 -9.22
N THR A 576 29.50 7.00 -9.11
CA THR A 576 28.84 5.85 -8.52
C THR A 576 28.75 4.74 -9.56
N PRO A 577 28.86 3.46 -9.17
CA PRO A 577 28.77 2.37 -10.14
C PRO A 577 27.39 2.24 -10.80
N TYR A 578 26.39 3.02 -10.36
CA TYR A 578 25.02 2.96 -10.86
C TYR A 578 24.70 4.08 -11.85
N TYR A 579 25.07 5.31 -11.53
CA TYR A 579 24.66 6.46 -12.35
C TYR A 579 25.70 6.88 -13.39
N ASN A 580 26.96 6.52 -13.20
CA ASN A 580 28.06 6.90 -14.13
C ASN A 580 28.05 8.40 -14.47
N SER A 581 27.56 9.24 -13.55
CA SER A 581 27.42 10.69 -13.73
C SER A 581 26.67 11.09 -15.01
N PHE A 582 25.63 10.31 -15.40
CA PHE A 582 24.99 10.50 -16.71
C PHE A 582 24.39 11.90 -16.91
N GLY A 583 23.94 12.58 -15.83
CA GLY A 583 23.49 13.96 -15.92
C GLY A 583 24.62 14.92 -16.29
N ALA A 584 25.79 14.81 -15.65
CA ALA A 584 26.97 15.60 -16.01
C ALA A 584 27.42 15.30 -17.46
N THR A 585 27.43 14.04 -17.87
CA THR A 585 27.77 13.60 -19.23
C THR A 585 26.83 14.21 -20.26
N LEU A 586 25.53 14.23 -20.03
CA LEU A 586 24.55 14.89 -20.91
C LEU A 586 24.74 16.41 -20.95
N ALA A 587 25.09 17.06 -19.82
CA ALA A 587 25.42 18.48 -19.80
C ALA A 587 26.72 18.78 -20.58
N ASP A 588 27.75 17.90 -20.50
CA ASP A 588 28.96 18.01 -21.31
C ASP A 588 28.69 17.85 -22.81
N ARG A 589 27.68 17.08 -23.19
CA ARG A 589 27.20 16.95 -24.59
C ARG A 589 26.44 18.20 -25.07
N GLY A 590 26.12 19.13 -24.17
CA GLY A 590 25.46 20.40 -24.49
C GLY A 590 23.97 20.42 -24.15
N TYR A 591 23.41 19.41 -23.54
CA TYR A 591 22.06 19.43 -23.02
C TYR A 591 21.94 20.31 -21.78
N ILE A 592 20.79 20.92 -21.57
CA ILE A 592 20.42 21.44 -20.26
C ILE A 592 19.93 20.27 -19.44
N VAL A 593 20.44 20.12 -18.20
CA VAL A 593 20.07 19.02 -17.32
C VAL A 593 19.41 19.53 -16.06
N PHE A 594 18.31 18.91 -15.66
CA PHE A 594 17.71 19.10 -14.34
C PHE A 594 17.64 17.74 -13.62
N ALA A 595 18.32 17.62 -12.48
CA ALA A 595 18.29 16.42 -11.64
C ALA A 595 17.43 16.69 -10.42
N PRO A 596 16.16 16.23 -10.38
CA PRO A 596 15.29 16.47 -9.24
C PRO A 596 15.58 15.51 -8.08
N GLN A 597 15.27 15.96 -6.86
CA GLN A 597 15.16 15.11 -5.68
C GLN A 597 13.73 14.59 -5.57
N ASN A 598 13.58 13.28 -5.51
CA ASN A 598 12.32 12.65 -5.11
C ASN A 598 12.34 12.25 -3.61
N CYS A 599 11.15 12.02 -3.04
CA CYS A 599 11.00 11.81 -1.60
C CYS A 599 11.38 10.41 -1.11
N TYR A 600 11.83 9.48 -1.97
CA TYR A 600 12.18 8.11 -1.60
C TYR A 600 13.62 8.00 -1.02
N ILE A 601 13.83 8.73 0.08
CA ILE A 601 15.11 8.79 0.82
C ILE A 601 14.84 8.75 2.34
N GLY A 602 15.75 8.15 3.09
CA GLY A 602 15.69 8.08 4.55
C GLY A 602 15.04 6.80 5.09
N GLN A 603 15.11 5.70 4.34
CA GLN A 603 14.65 4.36 4.75
C GLN A 603 13.16 4.38 5.16
N ASP A 604 12.83 3.91 6.36
CA ASP A 604 11.44 3.89 6.84
C ASP A 604 10.81 5.29 6.97
N LYS A 605 11.60 6.36 7.03
CA LYS A 605 11.04 7.73 7.08
C LYS A 605 10.18 8.04 5.85
N PHE A 606 10.61 7.63 4.66
CA PHE A 606 9.82 7.82 3.45
C PHE A 606 8.81 6.70 3.21
N ARG A 607 9.13 5.43 3.58
CA ARG A 607 8.20 4.31 3.40
C ARG A 607 6.91 4.50 4.19
N VAL A 608 7.01 5.09 5.38
CA VAL A 608 5.86 5.46 6.20
C VAL A 608 4.96 6.50 5.51
N LEU A 609 5.49 7.34 4.62
CA LEU A 609 4.66 8.29 3.86
C LEU A 609 3.63 7.57 3.00
N GLN A 610 3.98 6.43 2.38
CA GLN A 610 3.04 5.62 1.61
C GLN A 610 1.87 5.15 2.49
N ARG A 611 2.17 4.71 3.72
CA ARG A 611 1.16 4.25 4.69
C ARG A 611 0.26 5.37 5.21
N LEU A 612 0.80 6.58 5.39
CA LEU A 612 0.03 7.78 5.72
C LEU A 612 -0.87 8.22 4.56
N ALA A 613 -0.39 8.07 3.33
CA ALA A 613 -1.05 8.53 2.12
C ALA A 613 -2.22 7.61 1.70
N ASN A 614 -2.03 6.29 1.76
CA ASN A 614 -2.99 5.31 1.25
C ASN A 614 -4.42 5.47 1.78
N PRO A 615 -4.67 5.66 3.09
CA PRO A 615 -6.03 5.85 3.62
C PRO A 615 -6.70 7.14 3.14
N LEU A 616 -5.93 8.09 2.57
CA LEU A 616 -6.38 9.35 1.98
C LEU A 616 -6.52 9.27 0.45
N LYS A 617 -6.42 8.09 -0.16
CA LYS A 617 -6.35 7.90 -1.62
C LYS A 617 -5.17 8.64 -2.25
N LEU A 618 -4.03 8.61 -1.59
CA LEU A 618 -2.77 9.20 -2.04
C LEU A 618 -1.65 8.18 -1.95
N SER A 619 -0.56 8.44 -2.67
CA SER A 619 0.68 7.65 -2.66
C SER A 619 1.90 8.57 -2.66
N LEU A 620 3.10 8.00 -2.60
CA LEU A 620 4.33 8.76 -2.82
C LEU A 620 4.30 9.49 -4.18
N PHE A 621 3.77 8.81 -5.20
CA PHE A 621 3.69 9.38 -6.55
C PHE A 621 2.69 10.52 -6.68
N SER A 622 1.73 10.68 -5.77
CA SER A 622 0.88 11.87 -5.71
C SER A 622 1.70 13.15 -5.54
N PHE A 623 2.71 13.09 -4.66
CA PHE A 623 3.63 14.20 -4.42
C PHE A 623 4.65 14.35 -5.53
N ILE A 624 5.28 13.26 -5.96
CA ILE A 624 6.29 13.24 -7.02
C ILE A 624 5.72 13.84 -8.32
N ILE A 625 4.52 13.42 -8.75
CA ILE A 625 3.88 13.94 -9.96
C ILE A 625 3.64 15.45 -9.83
N ARG A 626 3.14 15.91 -8.70
CA ARG A 626 2.87 17.34 -8.49
C ARG A 626 4.17 18.17 -8.44
N GLN A 627 5.26 17.61 -7.90
CA GLN A 627 6.59 18.24 -7.94
C GLN A 627 7.13 18.32 -9.38
N HIS A 628 7.01 17.24 -10.15
CA HIS A 628 7.44 17.22 -11.55
C HIS A 628 6.61 18.13 -12.46
N GLU A 629 5.31 18.27 -12.21
CA GLU A 629 4.47 19.26 -12.90
C GLU A 629 5.03 20.67 -12.67
N ARG A 630 5.34 21.02 -11.42
CA ARG A 630 5.93 22.31 -11.08
C ARG A 630 7.31 22.52 -11.73
N ILE A 631 8.13 21.48 -11.81
CA ILE A 631 9.43 21.50 -12.48
C ILE A 631 9.25 21.75 -13.98
N ILE A 632 8.34 21.05 -14.65
CA ILE A 632 8.05 21.25 -16.08
C ILE A 632 7.58 22.68 -16.35
N ASP A 633 6.66 23.19 -15.53
CA ASP A 633 6.14 24.56 -15.65
C ASP A 633 7.26 25.58 -15.53
N TRP A 634 8.16 25.41 -14.57
CA TRP A 634 9.30 26.28 -14.37
C TRP A 634 10.31 26.19 -15.52
N LEU A 635 10.67 25.00 -15.97
CA LEU A 635 11.61 24.78 -17.08
C LEU A 635 11.08 25.39 -18.37
N ASN A 636 9.80 25.25 -18.68
CA ASN A 636 9.19 25.83 -19.89
C ASN A 636 9.14 27.36 -19.88
N GLN A 637 9.23 28.02 -18.72
CA GLN A 637 9.29 29.46 -18.59
C GLN A 637 10.70 30.02 -18.79
N GLN A 638 11.72 29.15 -18.82
CA GLN A 638 13.10 29.64 -18.95
C GLN A 638 13.45 30.02 -20.37
N PRO A 639 14.21 31.14 -20.56
CA PRO A 639 14.52 31.65 -21.89
C PRO A 639 15.38 30.70 -22.72
N TRP A 640 16.09 29.79 -22.07
CA TRP A 640 16.99 28.82 -22.69
C TRP A 640 16.37 27.44 -22.98
N THR A 641 15.17 27.19 -22.55
CA THR A 641 14.46 25.91 -22.84
C THR A 641 13.90 25.92 -24.26
N GLU A 642 14.19 24.89 -25.02
CA GLU A 642 13.51 24.64 -26.30
C GLU A 642 12.07 24.19 -26.05
N PRO A 643 11.06 24.92 -26.53
CA PRO A 643 9.66 24.59 -26.25
C PRO A 643 9.29 23.17 -26.66
N GLY A 644 8.62 22.42 -25.76
CA GLY A 644 8.17 21.04 -26.00
C GLY A 644 9.29 19.99 -26.02
N LYS A 645 10.52 20.35 -25.62
CA LYS A 645 11.66 19.42 -25.56
C LYS A 645 12.20 19.25 -24.14
N VAL A 646 11.34 18.89 -23.21
CA VAL A 646 11.71 18.40 -21.87
C VAL A 646 11.60 16.88 -21.85
N ALA A 647 12.74 16.20 -21.80
CA ALA A 647 12.84 14.73 -21.79
C ALA A 647 13.00 14.21 -20.37
N PHE A 648 12.65 12.95 -20.14
CA PHE A 648 12.84 12.25 -18.86
C PHE A 648 13.77 11.04 -19.03
N TYR A 649 14.73 10.89 -18.11
CA TYR A 649 15.62 9.72 -18.03
C TYR A 649 15.88 9.37 -16.56
N GLY A 650 15.58 8.13 -16.16
CA GLY A 650 15.74 7.69 -14.77
C GLY A 650 16.15 6.24 -14.62
N LEU A 651 16.97 5.96 -13.58
CA LEU A 651 17.44 4.63 -13.21
C LEU A 651 16.75 4.12 -11.96
N SER A 652 16.44 2.80 -11.93
CA SER A 652 15.95 2.13 -10.72
C SER A 652 14.62 2.74 -10.25
N TYR A 653 14.50 3.21 -9.02
CA TYR A 653 13.33 3.99 -8.59
C TYR A 653 13.10 5.24 -9.45
N GLY A 654 14.16 5.80 -10.07
CA GLY A 654 14.06 6.80 -11.13
C GLY A 654 13.45 6.24 -12.42
N GLY A 655 13.71 4.97 -12.73
CA GLY A 655 13.03 4.21 -13.78
C GLY A 655 11.55 3.97 -13.45
N LYS A 656 11.22 3.62 -12.18
CA LYS A 656 9.83 3.57 -11.68
C LYS A 656 9.14 4.93 -11.87
N THR A 657 9.87 6.02 -11.65
CA THR A 657 9.38 7.39 -11.90
C THR A 657 9.18 7.64 -13.39
N ALA A 658 10.09 7.16 -14.27
CA ALA A 658 10.00 7.26 -15.73
C ALA A 658 8.75 6.55 -16.31
N MET A 659 8.24 5.54 -15.61
CA MET A 659 7.01 4.84 -15.99
C MET A 659 5.75 5.59 -15.56
N ARG A 660 5.76 6.26 -14.40
CA ARG A 660 4.55 6.87 -13.80
C ARG A 660 4.40 8.34 -14.16
N VAL A 661 5.45 9.12 -13.99
CA VAL A 661 5.37 10.58 -14.16
C VAL A 661 5.13 10.98 -15.61
N PRO A 662 5.88 10.53 -16.63
CA PRO A 662 5.57 10.80 -18.02
C PRO A 662 4.25 10.19 -18.51
N ALA A 663 3.81 9.07 -17.92
CA ALA A 663 2.49 8.50 -18.23
C ALA A 663 1.36 9.45 -17.85
N VAL A 664 1.50 10.21 -16.75
CA VAL A 664 0.52 11.18 -16.27
C VAL A 664 0.75 12.56 -16.86
N LEU A 665 2.00 13.04 -16.97
CA LEU A 665 2.34 14.39 -17.40
C LEU A 665 2.78 14.45 -18.88
N PRO A 666 1.91 14.91 -19.79
CA PRO A 666 2.25 15.06 -21.21
C PRO A 666 3.36 16.07 -21.49
N GLY A 667 3.71 16.93 -20.52
CA GLY A 667 4.79 17.92 -20.65
C GLY A 667 6.19 17.33 -20.83
N TYR A 668 6.40 16.04 -20.49
CA TYR A 668 7.59 15.30 -20.92
C TYR A 668 7.44 14.81 -22.35
N CYS A 669 8.33 15.19 -23.25
CA CYS A 669 8.25 14.85 -24.67
C CYS A 669 8.69 13.41 -24.99
N LEU A 670 9.49 12.79 -24.11
CA LEU A 670 9.90 11.38 -24.18
C LEU A 670 10.25 10.84 -22.79
N SER A 671 10.37 9.50 -22.67
CA SER A 671 10.80 8.85 -21.42
C SER A 671 11.79 7.73 -21.69
N ILE A 672 12.86 7.66 -20.89
CA ILE A 672 13.83 6.56 -20.85
C ILE A 672 13.77 5.92 -19.46
N CYS A 673 13.41 4.62 -19.41
CA CYS A 673 13.36 3.82 -18.18
C CYS A 673 14.58 2.89 -18.15
N SER A 674 15.52 3.17 -17.25
CA SER A 674 16.73 2.34 -17.06
C SER A 674 16.59 1.50 -15.78
N GLY A 675 16.93 0.22 -15.85
CA GLY A 675 17.09 -0.69 -14.72
C GLY A 675 15.85 -0.98 -13.86
N ASP A 676 14.63 -0.64 -14.31
CA ASP A 676 13.38 -0.88 -13.56
C ASP A 676 12.29 -1.57 -14.40
N PHE A 677 12.25 -1.36 -15.72
CA PHE A 677 11.21 -1.90 -16.58
C PHE A 677 11.09 -3.43 -16.45
N ASN A 678 9.86 -3.91 -16.18
CA ASN A 678 9.62 -5.32 -15.90
C ASN A 678 8.15 -5.70 -16.16
N GLU A 679 7.83 -6.99 -16.09
CA GLU A 679 6.48 -7.44 -15.76
C GLU A 679 6.24 -7.10 -14.28
N TRP A 680 5.76 -5.87 -14.03
CA TRP A 680 5.75 -5.25 -12.71
C TRP A 680 4.81 -5.93 -11.75
N VAL A 681 3.63 -6.35 -12.23
CA VAL A 681 2.63 -7.01 -11.38
C VAL A 681 3.17 -8.34 -10.86
N GLY A 682 3.76 -9.17 -11.72
CA GLY A 682 4.36 -10.43 -11.29
C GLY A 682 5.53 -10.23 -10.35
N LYS A 683 6.33 -9.17 -10.56
CA LYS A 683 7.41 -8.81 -9.64
C LYS A 683 6.88 -8.45 -8.23
N ASN A 684 5.67 -7.90 -8.12
CA ASN A 684 5.04 -7.57 -6.84
C ASN A 684 4.22 -8.72 -6.24
N VAL A 685 3.79 -9.70 -7.04
CA VAL A 685 2.79 -10.69 -6.60
C VAL A 685 3.31 -12.12 -6.64
N SER A 686 4.28 -12.43 -7.51
CA SER A 686 4.70 -13.82 -7.72
C SER A 686 5.32 -14.44 -6.45
N TYR A 687 4.70 -15.55 -6.02
CA TYR A 687 5.20 -16.38 -4.93
C TYR A 687 6.41 -17.22 -5.34
N ASP A 688 6.52 -17.56 -6.63
CA ASP A 688 7.56 -18.46 -7.17
C ASP A 688 8.73 -17.72 -7.84
N PHE A 689 8.78 -16.39 -7.75
CA PHE A 689 9.89 -15.59 -8.25
C PHE A 689 10.80 -15.12 -7.12
N PRO A 690 12.09 -15.55 -7.06
CA PRO A 690 12.97 -15.20 -5.93
C PRO A 690 13.29 -13.71 -5.81
N GLY A 691 13.15 -12.94 -6.90
CA GLY A 691 13.31 -11.48 -6.95
C GLY A 691 12.03 -10.70 -6.67
N SER A 692 10.95 -11.35 -6.24
CA SER A 692 9.69 -10.68 -5.92
C SER A 692 9.82 -9.75 -4.71
N TYR A 693 9.18 -8.59 -4.80
CA TYR A 693 9.13 -7.61 -3.70
C TYR A 693 8.41 -8.12 -2.44
N ILE A 694 7.61 -9.18 -2.55
CA ILE A 694 7.01 -9.80 -1.35
C ILE A 694 8.05 -10.26 -0.34
N TYR A 695 9.29 -10.54 -0.78
CA TYR A 695 10.39 -11.03 0.07
C TYR A 695 11.31 -9.92 0.57
N THR A 696 11.05 -8.65 0.22
CA THR A 696 11.94 -7.52 0.54
C THR A 696 11.38 -6.63 1.65
N GLY A 697 12.22 -5.70 2.16
CA GLY A 697 11.79 -4.66 3.11
C GLY A 697 11.12 -3.45 2.45
N GLU A 698 10.90 -3.49 1.15
CA GLU A 698 10.34 -2.38 0.36
C GLU A 698 8.81 -2.45 0.32
N TYR A 699 8.18 -2.29 1.50
CA TYR A 699 6.72 -2.43 1.65
C TYR A 699 5.92 -1.29 1.01
N GLU A 700 6.58 -0.23 0.56
CA GLU A 700 5.98 0.88 -0.18
C GLU A 700 5.79 0.59 -1.68
N MET A 701 6.29 -0.55 -2.17
CA MET A 701 6.24 -0.89 -3.61
C MET A 701 4.83 -1.22 -4.10
N PHE A 702 3.96 -1.69 -3.22
CA PHE A 702 2.63 -2.18 -3.56
C PHE A 702 1.64 -1.04 -3.76
N GLU A 703 0.88 -1.08 -4.86
CA GLU A 703 -0.09 -0.06 -5.28
C GLU A 703 -1.48 -0.70 -5.41
N PHE A 704 -2.47 -0.15 -4.70
CA PHE A 704 -3.79 -0.77 -4.62
C PHE A 704 -4.44 -0.98 -5.99
N ASN A 705 -4.77 -2.23 -6.30
CA ASN A 705 -5.45 -2.65 -7.54
C ASN A 705 -4.69 -2.35 -8.84
N LEU A 706 -3.39 -2.07 -8.76
CA LEU A 706 -2.58 -1.85 -9.96
C LEU A 706 -2.65 -3.06 -10.90
N GLY A 707 -2.57 -4.27 -10.35
CA GLY A 707 -2.56 -5.51 -11.12
C GLY A 707 -3.74 -5.70 -12.06
N HIS A 708 -4.92 -5.20 -11.75
CA HIS A 708 -6.11 -5.29 -12.61
C HIS A 708 -6.27 -4.10 -13.57
N THR A 709 -5.43 -3.06 -13.44
CA THR A 709 -5.61 -1.81 -14.19
C THR A 709 -4.43 -1.49 -15.10
N TYR A 710 -3.20 -1.50 -14.59
CA TYR A 710 -1.99 -1.15 -15.34
C TYR A 710 -0.83 -2.07 -14.97
N ASN A 711 -0.07 -2.48 -15.99
CA ASN A 711 1.27 -3.00 -15.85
C ASN A 711 2.23 -2.03 -16.55
N TYR A 712 3.49 -2.32 -16.66
CA TYR A 712 4.43 -1.39 -17.30
C TYR A 712 4.16 -1.22 -18.79
N ALA A 713 3.66 -2.23 -19.51
CA ALA A 713 3.22 -2.04 -20.88
C ALA A 713 2.09 -1.01 -20.99
N GLU A 714 1.06 -1.11 -20.13
CA GLU A 714 -0.06 -0.19 -20.12
C GLU A 714 0.38 1.23 -19.74
N MET A 715 1.32 1.40 -18.80
CA MET A 715 1.90 2.71 -18.49
C MET A 715 2.66 3.30 -19.68
N ALA A 716 3.44 2.48 -20.41
CA ALA A 716 4.10 2.90 -21.64
C ALA A 716 3.09 3.27 -22.75
N TRP A 717 1.91 2.62 -22.78
CA TRP A 717 0.84 3.01 -23.71
C TRP A 717 0.23 4.38 -23.35
N LEU A 718 0.24 4.80 -22.07
CA LEU A 718 -0.13 6.16 -21.67
C LEU A 718 0.92 7.19 -22.10
N ILE A 719 2.19 6.79 -22.24
CA ILE A 719 3.24 7.65 -22.79
C ILE A 719 3.06 7.82 -24.31
N ALA A 720 2.64 6.77 -25.02
CA ALA A 720 2.46 6.81 -26.47
C ALA A 720 1.51 7.96 -26.92
N PRO A 721 1.77 8.59 -28.09
CA PRO A 721 2.74 8.29 -29.12
C PRO A 721 4.13 8.95 -28.92
N ARG A 722 4.41 9.50 -27.72
CA ARG A 722 5.73 10.07 -27.37
C ARG A 722 6.79 8.97 -27.34
N PRO A 723 8.05 9.26 -27.70
CA PRO A 723 9.12 8.27 -27.67
C PRO A 723 9.34 7.63 -26.29
N PHE A 724 9.59 6.31 -26.28
CA PHE A 724 9.83 5.55 -25.07
C PHE A 724 10.96 4.52 -25.29
N LEU A 725 11.97 4.52 -24.40
CA LEU A 725 13.08 3.57 -24.43
C LEU A 725 13.24 2.87 -23.09
N VAL A 726 13.55 1.59 -23.15
CA VAL A 726 14.01 0.79 -22.01
C VAL A 726 15.51 0.54 -22.15
N GLU A 727 16.27 0.79 -21.09
CA GLU A 727 17.69 0.43 -20.98
C GLU A 727 17.87 -0.64 -19.91
N ARG A 728 18.56 -1.75 -20.27
CA ARG A 728 18.63 -2.94 -19.43
C ARG A 728 19.98 -3.61 -19.45
N GLY A 729 20.65 -3.73 -18.31
CA GLY A 729 21.85 -4.57 -18.14
C GLY A 729 21.47 -6.05 -17.96
N HIS A 730 22.15 -6.97 -18.64
CA HIS A 730 21.88 -8.41 -18.55
C HIS A 730 22.08 -8.97 -17.13
N ASP A 731 23.06 -8.42 -16.39
CA ASP A 731 23.38 -8.83 -15.02
C ASP A 731 22.67 -7.99 -13.95
N ASP A 732 21.69 -7.21 -14.32
CA ASP A 732 20.89 -6.40 -13.37
C ASP A 732 20.00 -7.31 -12.52
N GLY A 733 20.34 -7.43 -11.23
CA GLY A 733 19.66 -8.27 -10.26
C GLY A 733 18.23 -7.81 -9.87
N VAL A 734 17.76 -6.66 -10.38
CA VAL A 734 16.42 -6.14 -10.09
C VAL A 734 15.32 -6.89 -10.86
N GLY A 735 15.65 -7.55 -11.97
CA GLY A 735 14.72 -8.36 -12.76
C GLY A 735 15.45 -9.43 -13.57
N ILE A 736 14.72 -10.08 -14.46
CA ILE A 736 15.26 -11.01 -15.44
C ILE A 736 14.87 -10.57 -16.84
N ASP A 737 15.74 -10.82 -17.81
CA ASP A 737 15.58 -10.35 -19.18
C ASP A 737 14.31 -10.86 -19.85
N GLU A 738 13.91 -12.10 -19.54
CA GLU A 738 12.71 -12.72 -20.12
C GLU A 738 11.43 -11.96 -19.71
N MET A 739 11.31 -11.53 -18.45
CA MET A 739 10.16 -10.76 -18.00
C MET A 739 10.15 -9.35 -18.62
N VAL A 740 11.33 -8.73 -18.72
CA VAL A 740 11.52 -7.43 -19.38
C VAL A 740 11.15 -7.51 -20.86
N ALA A 741 11.71 -8.49 -21.58
CA ALA A 741 11.46 -8.69 -23.01
C ALA A 741 9.99 -9.01 -23.31
N TRP A 742 9.36 -9.85 -22.49
CA TRP A 742 7.92 -10.16 -22.60
C TRP A 742 7.07 -8.89 -22.51
N GLU A 743 7.28 -8.09 -21.48
CA GLU A 743 6.49 -6.90 -21.26
C GLU A 743 6.78 -5.83 -22.32
N PHE A 744 8.06 -5.69 -22.75
CA PHE A 744 8.43 -4.78 -23.83
C PHE A 744 7.87 -5.20 -25.20
N ALA A 745 7.73 -6.48 -25.49
CA ALA A 745 7.10 -6.94 -26.73
C ALA A 745 5.65 -6.41 -26.88
N ARG A 746 4.92 -6.25 -25.76
CA ARG A 746 3.58 -5.65 -25.72
C ARG A 746 3.64 -4.16 -26.07
N VAL A 747 4.62 -3.43 -25.53
CA VAL A 747 4.88 -2.01 -25.87
C VAL A 747 5.19 -1.87 -27.36
N ARG A 748 6.14 -2.68 -27.89
CA ARG A 748 6.56 -2.64 -29.29
C ARG A 748 5.38 -2.88 -30.23
N ARG A 749 4.56 -3.90 -29.94
CA ARG A 749 3.34 -4.21 -30.71
C ARG A 749 2.36 -3.03 -30.70
N PHE A 750 2.22 -2.35 -29.59
CA PHE A 750 1.31 -1.21 -29.47
C PHE A 750 1.76 -0.03 -30.34
N TYR A 751 3.04 0.35 -30.28
CA TYR A 751 3.61 1.41 -31.11
C TYR A 751 3.57 1.06 -32.61
N SER A 752 3.74 -0.22 -32.96
CA SER A 752 3.57 -0.69 -34.33
C SER A 752 2.14 -0.51 -34.86
N ARG A 753 1.13 -0.78 -34.00
CA ARG A 753 -0.28 -0.53 -34.34
C ARG A 753 -0.61 0.95 -34.47
N LEU A 754 0.08 1.83 -33.74
CA LEU A 754 0.01 3.29 -33.91
C LEU A 754 0.77 3.76 -35.17
N LYS A 755 1.38 2.85 -35.95
CA LYS A 755 2.25 3.16 -37.11
C LYS A 755 3.47 4.03 -36.77
N GLN A 756 3.97 3.90 -35.53
CA GLN A 756 5.12 4.64 -35.00
C GLN A 756 6.18 3.72 -34.35
N PRO A 757 6.62 2.61 -35.02
CA PRO A 757 7.51 1.64 -34.40
C PRO A 757 8.87 2.22 -34.02
N ASP A 758 9.34 3.27 -34.70
CA ASP A 758 10.66 3.88 -34.47
C ASP A 758 10.72 4.77 -33.22
N LYS A 759 9.56 5.02 -32.59
CA LYS A 759 9.49 5.78 -31.35
C LYS A 759 9.67 4.93 -30.09
N THR A 760 9.90 3.64 -30.22
CA THR A 760 10.23 2.79 -29.06
C THR A 760 11.37 1.86 -29.36
N ALA A 761 12.25 1.67 -28.37
CA ALA A 761 13.40 0.79 -28.44
C ALA A 761 13.69 0.17 -27.07
N ILE A 762 14.42 -0.93 -27.08
CA ILE A 762 15.02 -1.54 -25.90
C ILE A 762 16.51 -1.70 -26.17
N ALA A 763 17.34 -1.21 -25.28
CA ALA A 763 18.79 -1.30 -25.31
C ALA A 763 19.23 -2.31 -24.23
N PHE A 764 19.59 -3.52 -24.64
CA PHE A 764 20.25 -4.50 -23.77
C PHE A 764 21.76 -4.31 -23.84
N PHE A 765 22.43 -4.37 -22.69
CA PHE A 765 23.90 -4.27 -22.64
C PHE A 765 24.50 -5.26 -21.64
N ALA A 766 25.76 -5.63 -21.87
CA ALA A 766 26.55 -6.42 -20.94
C ALA A 766 26.96 -5.54 -19.76
N GLY A 767 26.28 -5.70 -18.62
CA GLY A 767 26.49 -4.90 -17.41
C GLY A 767 25.41 -5.14 -16.37
N GLY A 768 25.53 -4.47 -15.23
CA GLY A 768 24.65 -4.62 -14.09
C GLY A 768 23.54 -3.57 -14.02
N HIS A 769 23.19 -3.20 -12.77
CA HIS A 769 22.18 -2.20 -12.46
C HIS A 769 22.74 -0.79 -12.59
N GLU A 770 22.81 -0.28 -13.82
CA GLU A 770 23.47 0.99 -14.12
C GLU A 770 22.90 1.71 -15.34
N VAL A 771 23.18 3.01 -15.45
CA VAL A 771 23.01 3.77 -16.70
C VAL A 771 24.27 3.57 -17.54
N GLN A 772 24.11 2.94 -18.71
CA GLN A 772 25.23 2.68 -19.64
C GLN A 772 25.33 3.75 -20.72
N GLY A 773 24.22 4.24 -21.24
CA GLY A 773 24.16 5.38 -22.18
C GLY A 773 24.58 5.07 -23.62
N GLY A 774 25.18 3.92 -23.92
CA GLY A 774 25.77 3.61 -25.24
C GLY A 774 24.77 3.68 -26.38
N GLU A 775 23.60 3.05 -26.23
CA GLU A 775 22.50 3.16 -27.20
C GLU A 775 21.49 4.26 -26.82
N SER A 776 21.31 4.52 -25.54
CA SER A 776 20.30 5.45 -25.02
C SER A 776 20.60 6.89 -25.41
N PHE A 777 21.87 7.34 -25.38
CA PHE A 777 22.23 8.71 -25.75
C PHE A 777 22.07 8.98 -27.25
N PRO A 778 22.57 8.15 -28.17
CA PRO A 778 22.30 8.35 -29.60
C PRO A 778 20.81 8.32 -29.95
N TRP A 779 20.05 7.45 -29.28
CA TRP A 779 18.60 7.39 -29.46
C TRP A 779 17.93 8.69 -28.95
N LEU A 780 18.35 9.22 -27.78
CA LEU A 780 17.88 10.49 -27.23
C LEU A 780 18.17 11.65 -28.21
N ASP A 781 19.40 11.74 -28.72
CA ASP A 781 19.82 12.74 -29.70
C ASP A 781 18.88 12.74 -30.92
N LYS A 782 18.65 11.54 -31.48
CA LYS A 782 17.78 11.33 -32.64
C LYS A 782 16.33 11.77 -32.35
N GLN A 783 15.76 11.34 -31.22
CA GLN A 783 14.36 11.64 -30.92
C GLN A 783 14.11 13.12 -30.60
N LEU A 784 15.11 13.80 -30.04
CA LEU A 784 15.06 15.24 -29.79
C LEU A 784 15.48 16.08 -31.02
N GLY A 785 16.05 15.46 -32.06
CA GLY A 785 16.62 16.17 -33.19
C GLY A 785 17.75 17.12 -32.75
N PHE A 786 18.54 16.73 -31.77
CA PHE A 786 19.62 17.51 -31.20
C PHE A 786 20.98 16.94 -31.61
N THR A 787 21.86 17.80 -32.12
CA THR A 787 23.23 17.41 -32.40
C THR A 787 24.11 17.80 -31.22
N PRO A 788 24.73 16.84 -30.52
CA PRO A 788 25.60 17.13 -29.40
C PRO A 788 26.75 18.05 -29.79
N VAL A 789 27.00 19.06 -28.97
CA VAL A 789 28.12 19.99 -29.18
C VAL A 789 29.47 19.31 -28.99
N ARG A 790 29.49 18.24 -28.16
CA ARG A 790 30.63 17.39 -27.89
C ARG A 790 30.19 15.94 -27.80
N LEU A 791 30.96 15.06 -28.39
CA LEU A 791 30.74 13.61 -28.26
C LEU A 791 31.39 13.09 -26.97
N ALA A 792 30.87 13.52 -25.83
CA ALA A 792 31.21 12.92 -24.55
C ALA A 792 30.41 11.63 -24.40
N GLY A 793 31.07 10.50 -24.44
CA GLY A 793 30.49 9.18 -24.07
C GLY A 793 30.74 8.89 -22.59
N MET A 794 29.92 8.02 -22.02
CA MET A 794 30.31 7.38 -20.77
C MET A 794 31.50 6.46 -21.07
N ALA A 795 32.53 6.47 -20.27
CA ALA A 795 33.65 5.53 -20.42
C ALA A 795 33.11 4.10 -20.24
N PRO A 796 33.59 3.14 -21.06
CA PRO A 796 33.17 1.74 -20.97
C PRO A 796 33.41 1.13 -19.58
#